data_3dcadfa3ce4ee8273ea37e2410c107fb
#
_entry.id   3dcadfa3ce4ee8273ea37e2410c107fb
#
_cell.length_a   1.000
_cell.length_b   1.000
_cell.length_c   1.000
_cell.angle_alpha   90.00
_cell.angle_beta   90.00
_cell.angle_gamma   90.00
#
_symmetry.space_group_name_H-M   'P 1'
#
loop_
_entity.id
_entity.type
_entity.pdbx_description
1 polymer ?
#
loop_
_entity_poly.entity_id
_entity_poly.type
_entity_poly.pdbx_seq_one_letter_code
_entity_poly.pdbx_strand_id
1 'polypeptide(L)'
;MANTREFSLDKTRNIGIMAHIDAGKTTTTERILYYTGKIHKIGETHDGASQMDWMAQEQERGITITSAATTAQWKDHRINIIDTPGHVDFTVEVERSLRVLDGAITVLDAQAGVEPQTETVWRQASTYNVPRIVFVNKMDKIGADFKYSVSTIHDRLQANAHAIQLPIGAEDNFEGVIDLIEMKADLYDEDQLGTEWDTVDIPEEYKADAQAARDDLIEALADIDDGIMEKYLGGEEISKEEIKAAIRKGTLALEFFPVLAGSAFKNKGVQMLMDATVDYLPSPLDVKPYKATDPETDEDVDLIAGDDKPFAALAFKVATDPFVGRLTFIRVYQGTLESGSYVLNATKDKRERVGRLLQMHSNQRKEIPEVFSGDIAAAIGLKNTTTGDSLTSIEHPYHLESMEFPDPVIQVAVEPKTKADQDKMNVALQKLSEEDPTFKAETNPETGETLIAGMGELHLDIIVDRMRREFNVEATVGAPQVSYRETFTKATKVQGKFVHQSGGKGQYGDVWVEFTPNEEGKGFEFEDAIVGGVVPREYIPSVEQGLKESMANGVLAGYPLVDVKAKLYDGSYHDVDSSEAAFKIAASLSLRNAAKSAGPVILEPIMKVDIVAPEDYLGDVMGHVTARRGTIDGMEERGNAQEVHAFVPLAEMFGYATTLRSATQGRGTFTMTFDHYEKVPKSVQAEIIKKNGGTPAED
;
A
#
# COMPACT_ATOMS: atom_id res chain seq x y z
N MET A 1 19.13 -32.60 16.34
CA MET A 1 19.38 -31.51 17.29
C MET A 1 18.48 -30.39 16.81
N ALA A 2 17.57 -29.90 17.65
CA ALA A 2 16.77 -28.73 17.28
C ALA A 2 17.73 -27.58 16.95
N ASN A 3 17.57 -26.94 15.81
CA ASN A 3 18.34 -25.74 15.47
C ASN A 3 17.99 -24.68 16.50
N THR A 4 19.02 -24.16 17.16
CA THR A 4 18.83 -23.07 18.11
C THR A 4 18.77 -21.79 17.29
N ARG A 5 17.78 -20.97 17.54
CA ARG A 5 17.62 -19.63 16.98
C ARG A 5 18.90 -18.80 17.22
N GLU A 6 19.37 -18.09 16.20
CA GLU A 6 20.60 -17.26 16.28
C GLU A 6 20.37 -16.01 17.15
N PHE A 7 19.22 -15.36 16.99
CA PHE A 7 18.81 -14.18 17.77
C PHE A 7 17.47 -14.44 18.45
N SER A 8 17.36 -14.07 19.71
CA SER A 8 16.09 -14.15 20.45
C SER A 8 15.03 -13.18 19.88
N LEU A 9 13.76 -13.42 20.18
CA LEU A 9 12.64 -12.61 19.68
C LEU A 9 12.74 -11.14 20.10
N ASP A 10 13.16 -10.86 21.34
CA ASP A 10 13.37 -9.52 21.87
C ASP A 10 14.48 -8.74 21.11
N LYS A 11 15.43 -9.47 20.52
CA LYS A 11 16.52 -8.92 19.70
C LYS A 11 16.24 -8.91 18.19
N THR A 12 15.01 -9.16 17.78
CA THR A 12 14.60 -9.11 16.40
C THR A 12 13.81 -7.82 16.13
N ARG A 13 14.05 -7.17 14.99
CA ARG A 13 13.31 -6.00 14.51
C ARG A 13 12.87 -6.26 13.07
N ASN A 14 11.60 -6.12 12.78
CA ASN A 14 11.04 -6.21 11.43
C ASN A 14 10.55 -4.82 11.05
N ILE A 15 11.33 -4.12 10.25
CA ILE A 15 11.09 -2.72 9.96
C ILE A 15 10.90 -2.47 8.48
N GLY A 16 10.08 -1.47 8.16
CA GLY A 16 9.97 -0.88 6.84
C GLY A 16 10.61 0.49 6.78
N ILE A 17 11.09 0.87 5.61
CA ILE A 17 11.53 2.23 5.33
C ILE A 17 10.54 2.83 4.34
N MET A 18 9.84 3.86 4.77
CA MET A 18 8.83 4.55 3.98
C MET A 18 9.19 6.03 3.82
N ALA A 19 8.93 6.56 2.65
CA ALA A 19 9.30 7.92 2.30
C ALA A 19 8.51 8.42 1.08
N HIS A 20 8.46 9.74 0.93
CA HIS A 20 8.10 10.33 -0.36
C HIS A 20 9.16 10.03 -1.43
N ILE A 21 8.78 10.18 -2.71
CA ILE A 21 9.73 10.07 -3.84
C ILE A 21 10.91 11.00 -3.60
N ASP A 22 12.09 10.51 -3.88
CA ASP A 22 13.36 11.26 -3.74
C ASP A 22 13.71 11.77 -2.32
N ALA A 23 12.98 11.41 -1.27
CA ALA A 23 13.38 11.77 0.11
C ALA A 23 14.67 11.08 0.59
N GLY A 24 15.20 10.14 -0.19
CA GLY A 24 16.46 9.44 0.09
C GLY A 24 16.29 8.10 0.79
N LYS A 25 15.15 7.45 0.60
CA LYS A 25 14.84 6.13 1.14
C LYS A 25 15.92 5.09 0.78
N THR A 26 16.13 4.85 -0.52
CA THR A 26 17.10 3.85 -1.00
C THR A 26 18.52 4.19 -0.55
N THR A 27 18.91 5.47 -0.58
CA THR A 27 20.20 5.92 -0.07
C THR A 27 20.36 5.58 1.41
N THR A 28 19.33 5.81 2.22
CA THR A 28 19.34 5.47 3.66
C THR A 28 19.48 3.95 3.86
N THR A 29 18.73 3.15 3.10
CA THR A 29 18.82 1.68 3.15
C THR A 29 20.23 1.18 2.77
N GLU A 30 20.81 1.72 1.69
CA GLU A 30 22.18 1.37 1.26
C GLU A 30 23.22 1.71 2.34
N ARG A 31 23.08 2.83 3.04
CA ARG A 31 23.97 3.18 4.16
C ARG A 31 23.82 2.24 5.36
N ILE A 32 22.58 1.85 5.68
CA ILE A 32 22.32 0.84 6.71
C ILE A 32 23.04 -0.48 6.35
N LEU A 33 22.93 -0.93 5.10
CA LEU A 33 23.58 -2.16 4.63
C LEU A 33 25.11 -2.04 4.66
N TYR A 34 25.65 -0.88 4.35
CA TYR A 34 27.09 -0.62 4.41
C TYR A 34 27.62 -0.70 5.85
N TYR A 35 27.00 0.03 6.79
CA TYR A 35 27.45 0.04 8.19
C TYR A 35 27.24 -1.28 8.92
N THR A 36 26.32 -2.11 8.46
CA THR A 36 26.12 -3.48 8.97
C THR A 36 27.03 -4.51 8.30
N GLY A 37 27.93 -4.09 7.40
CA GLY A 37 28.88 -4.96 6.73
C GLY A 37 28.26 -5.93 5.71
N LYS A 38 27.02 -5.66 5.28
CA LYS A 38 26.34 -6.49 4.27
C LYS A 38 26.81 -6.17 2.86
N ILE A 39 27.19 -4.94 2.60
CA ILE A 39 27.84 -4.51 1.35
C ILE A 39 29.20 -3.89 1.66
N HIS A 40 30.15 -4.10 0.76
CA HIS A 40 31.54 -3.61 0.93
C HIS A 40 31.80 -2.30 0.21
N LYS A 41 30.87 -1.86 -0.64
CA LYS A 41 30.96 -0.62 -1.40
C LYS A 41 29.59 0.05 -1.39
N ILE A 42 29.59 1.34 -1.12
CA ILE A 42 28.38 2.17 -1.17
C ILE A 42 27.91 2.24 -2.62
N GLY A 43 26.67 1.84 -2.87
CA GLY A 43 25.98 2.02 -4.15
C GLY A 43 25.27 3.37 -4.18
N GLU A 44 25.50 4.16 -5.23
CA GLU A 44 24.76 5.40 -5.44
C GLU A 44 23.56 5.13 -6.36
N THR A 45 22.40 5.60 -5.94
CA THR A 45 21.13 5.42 -6.69
C THR A 45 21.17 6.08 -8.06
N HIS A 46 21.79 7.26 -8.16
CA HIS A 46 21.94 8.00 -9.42
C HIS A 46 22.80 7.28 -10.46
N ASP A 47 23.69 6.41 -10.01
CA ASP A 47 24.58 5.61 -10.89
C ASP A 47 23.97 4.23 -11.21
N GLY A 48 22.75 3.93 -10.74
CA GLY A 48 22.11 2.62 -10.93
C GLY A 48 22.86 1.48 -10.20
N ALA A 49 23.63 1.81 -9.16
CA ALA A 49 24.50 0.88 -8.43
C ALA A 49 23.89 0.37 -7.12
N SER A 50 22.63 0.72 -6.82
CA SER A 50 21.91 0.28 -5.62
C SER A 50 21.75 -1.24 -5.60
N GLN A 51 22.00 -1.85 -4.44
CA GLN A 51 21.79 -3.29 -4.24
C GLN A 51 20.33 -3.65 -3.96
N MET A 52 19.56 -2.71 -3.44
CA MET A 52 18.15 -2.92 -3.13
C MET A 52 17.25 -2.82 -4.36
N ASP A 53 17.57 -1.90 -5.27
CA ASP A 53 16.90 -1.77 -6.56
C ASP A 53 17.54 -2.75 -7.57
N TRP A 54 17.12 -4.00 -7.53
CA TRP A 54 17.74 -5.08 -8.31
C TRP A 54 17.17 -5.25 -9.73
N MET A 55 15.98 -4.71 -10.00
CA MET A 55 15.38 -4.72 -11.32
C MET A 55 16.06 -3.69 -12.22
N ALA A 56 16.31 -4.06 -13.48
CA ALA A 56 16.88 -3.13 -14.46
C ALA A 56 16.04 -1.84 -14.59
N GLN A 57 14.72 -1.96 -14.47
CA GLN A 57 13.78 -0.83 -14.53
C GLN A 57 13.91 0.10 -13.31
N GLU A 58 14.14 -0.44 -12.12
CA GLU A 58 14.39 0.34 -10.91
C GLU A 58 15.68 1.15 -11.07
N GLN A 59 16.74 0.52 -11.54
CA GLN A 59 18.03 1.14 -11.76
C GLN A 59 18.00 2.20 -12.86
N GLU A 60 17.33 1.92 -13.99
CA GLU A 60 17.21 2.86 -15.12
C GLU A 60 16.36 4.08 -14.77
N ARG A 61 15.31 3.90 -13.95
CA ARG A 61 14.38 4.97 -13.57
C ARG A 61 14.76 5.66 -12.25
N GLY A 62 15.66 5.07 -11.46
CA GLY A 62 16.04 5.56 -10.13
C GLY A 62 14.93 5.48 -9.09
N ILE A 63 13.99 4.54 -9.24
CA ILE A 63 12.84 4.37 -8.36
C ILE A 63 12.71 2.92 -7.90
N THR A 64 12.29 2.70 -6.65
CA THR A 64 11.89 1.39 -6.17
C THR A 64 10.49 1.05 -6.67
N ILE A 65 10.35 -0.08 -7.34
CA ILE A 65 9.08 -0.58 -7.92
C ILE A 65 8.50 -1.67 -7.04
N THR A 66 9.35 -2.63 -6.64
CA THR A 66 8.95 -3.75 -5.81
C THR A 66 9.62 -3.69 -4.45
N SER A 67 8.89 -4.07 -3.40
CA SER A 67 9.49 -4.17 -2.07
C SER A 67 10.58 -5.24 -2.05
N ALA A 68 11.75 -4.89 -1.52
CA ALA A 68 12.87 -5.80 -1.34
C ALA A 68 13.08 -6.07 0.15
N ALA A 69 13.30 -7.34 0.51
CA ALA A 69 13.59 -7.74 1.87
C ALA A 69 15.08 -8.05 2.04
N THR A 70 15.67 -7.54 3.11
CA THR A 70 17.07 -7.83 3.48
C THR A 70 17.19 -7.98 4.98
N THR A 71 18.26 -8.64 5.41
CA THR A 71 18.56 -8.85 6.84
C THR A 71 19.91 -8.26 7.18
N ALA A 72 19.95 -7.43 8.19
CA ALA A 72 21.14 -6.80 8.75
C ALA A 72 21.31 -7.18 10.23
N GLN A 73 22.49 -6.88 10.79
CA GLN A 73 22.78 -7.08 12.20
C GLN A 73 23.40 -5.82 12.78
N TRP A 74 22.87 -5.35 13.92
CA TRP A 74 23.36 -4.18 14.61
C TRP A 74 23.27 -4.35 16.13
N LYS A 75 24.34 -4.10 16.86
CA LYS A 75 24.38 -4.21 18.34
C LYS A 75 23.69 -5.46 18.88
N ASP A 76 24.10 -6.64 18.42
CA ASP A 76 23.50 -7.94 18.77
C ASP A 76 21.99 -8.09 18.45
N HIS A 77 21.46 -7.27 17.58
CA HIS A 77 20.09 -7.37 17.07
C HIS A 77 20.09 -7.78 15.60
N ARG A 78 19.09 -8.57 15.26
CA ARG A 78 18.74 -8.88 13.87
C ARG A 78 17.70 -7.88 13.40
N ILE A 79 17.99 -7.21 12.30
CA ILE A 79 17.08 -6.23 11.69
C ILE A 79 16.70 -6.75 10.31
N ASN A 80 15.45 -7.13 10.14
CA ASN A 80 14.87 -7.43 8.84
C ASN A 80 14.30 -6.13 8.31
N ILE A 81 14.73 -5.73 7.12
CA ILE A 81 14.35 -4.46 6.48
C ILE A 81 13.54 -4.80 5.24
N ILE A 82 12.37 -4.22 5.11
CA ILE A 82 11.60 -4.22 3.88
C ILE A 82 11.65 -2.80 3.32
N ASP A 83 12.31 -2.66 2.18
CA ASP A 83 12.32 -1.41 1.42
C ASP A 83 11.04 -1.30 0.59
N THR A 84 10.24 -0.26 0.80
CA THR A 84 8.94 -0.09 0.16
C THR A 84 9.01 0.92 -0.98
N PRO A 85 8.21 0.79 -2.06
CA PRO A 85 8.13 1.80 -3.10
C PRO A 85 7.68 3.16 -2.56
N GLY A 86 8.15 4.24 -3.19
CA GLY A 86 7.72 5.60 -2.86
C GLY A 86 6.64 6.17 -3.78
N HIS A 87 6.28 5.47 -4.87
CA HIS A 87 5.32 5.94 -5.85
C HIS A 87 3.90 5.50 -5.55
N VAL A 88 2.94 6.37 -5.83
CA VAL A 88 1.50 6.12 -5.59
C VAL A 88 0.94 4.94 -6.38
N ASP A 89 1.46 4.68 -7.58
CA ASP A 89 1.06 3.53 -8.40
C ASP A 89 1.39 2.18 -7.72
N PHE A 90 2.26 2.19 -6.71
CA PHE A 90 2.70 1.03 -5.95
C PHE A 90 2.31 1.06 -4.47
N THR A 91 1.29 1.83 -4.10
CA THR A 91 0.80 1.92 -2.70
C THR A 91 0.43 0.56 -2.12
N VAL A 92 -0.01 -0.37 -2.95
CA VAL A 92 -0.31 -1.75 -2.53
C VAL A 92 0.93 -2.52 -2.07
N GLU A 93 2.09 -2.29 -2.71
CA GLU A 93 3.37 -2.85 -2.23
C GLU A 93 3.71 -2.32 -0.83
N VAL A 94 3.43 -1.03 -0.58
CA VAL A 94 3.59 -0.41 0.74
C VAL A 94 2.64 -1.05 1.75
N GLU A 95 1.38 -1.19 1.40
CA GLU A 95 0.34 -1.74 2.27
C GLU A 95 0.63 -3.20 2.63
N ARG A 96 0.98 -4.05 1.66
CA ARG A 96 1.44 -5.43 1.89
C ARG A 96 2.60 -5.49 2.88
N SER A 97 3.55 -4.59 2.70
CA SER A 97 4.73 -4.52 3.56
C SER A 97 4.37 -4.09 4.97
N LEU A 98 3.58 -3.02 5.12
CA LEU A 98 3.13 -2.52 6.43
C LEU A 98 2.37 -3.57 7.24
N ARG A 99 1.62 -4.45 6.57
CA ARG A 99 0.86 -5.53 7.23
C ARG A 99 1.75 -6.53 7.98
N VAL A 100 2.99 -6.68 7.55
CA VAL A 100 3.93 -7.68 8.11
C VAL A 100 5.08 -7.08 8.91
N LEU A 101 5.13 -5.76 9.00
CA LEU A 101 6.14 -5.03 9.75
C LEU A 101 5.72 -4.84 11.20
N ASP A 102 6.71 -4.83 12.10
CA ASP A 102 6.51 -4.51 13.50
C ASP A 102 6.73 -3.02 13.77
N GLY A 103 7.59 -2.37 12.99
CA GLY A 103 7.88 -0.94 13.08
C GLY A 103 8.32 -0.34 11.75
N ALA A 104 8.43 0.98 11.67
CA ALA A 104 8.86 1.66 10.45
C ALA A 104 9.74 2.89 10.72
N ILE A 105 10.57 3.22 9.72
CA ILE A 105 11.32 4.47 9.63
C ILE A 105 10.65 5.33 8.56
N THR A 106 10.19 6.53 8.93
CA THR A 106 9.69 7.51 7.99
C THR A 106 10.83 8.48 7.64
N VAL A 107 11.22 8.52 6.38
CA VAL A 107 12.28 9.41 5.89
C VAL A 107 11.66 10.64 5.26
N LEU A 108 12.02 11.82 5.73
CA LEU A 108 11.60 13.12 5.20
C LEU A 108 12.77 13.83 4.53
N ASP A 109 12.50 14.59 3.46
CA ASP A 109 13.44 15.55 2.89
C ASP A 109 13.45 16.81 3.76
N ALA A 110 14.60 17.23 4.27
CA ALA A 110 14.73 18.36 5.18
C ALA A 110 14.26 19.70 4.57
N GLN A 111 14.23 19.81 3.24
CA GLN A 111 13.73 20.97 2.54
C GLN A 111 12.19 20.99 2.44
N ALA A 112 11.61 19.81 2.23
CA ALA A 112 10.20 19.65 1.90
C ALA A 112 9.31 19.32 3.12
N GLY A 113 9.87 18.67 4.13
CA GLY A 113 9.10 18.16 5.26
C GLY A 113 8.14 17.03 4.86
N VAL A 114 6.94 17.05 5.42
CA VAL A 114 5.87 16.11 5.08
C VAL A 114 5.29 16.45 3.71
N GLU A 115 5.23 15.46 2.84
CA GLU A 115 4.75 15.53 1.47
C GLU A 115 3.51 14.63 1.28
N PRO A 116 2.69 14.79 0.24
CA PRO A 116 1.41 14.08 0.10
C PRO A 116 1.51 12.55 0.21
N GLN A 117 2.59 11.98 -0.35
CA GLN A 117 2.80 10.53 -0.21
C GLN A 117 3.19 10.13 1.21
N THR A 118 3.93 11.01 1.92
CA THR A 118 4.21 10.80 3.34
C THR A 118 2.90 10.71 4.13
N GLU A 119 1.93 11.59 3.87
CA GLU A 119 0.61 11.55 4.52
C GLU A 119 -0.11 10.22 4.24
N THR A 120 -0.07 9.76 2.99
CA THR A 120 -0.71 8.50 2.59
C THR A 120 -0.10 7.31 3.31
N VAL A 121 1.23 7.14 3.25
CA VAL A 121 1.90 6.01 3.90
C VAL A 121 1.84 6.10 5.43
N TRP A 122 1.81 7.31 5.98
CA TRP A 122 1.62 7.55 7.41
C TRP A 122 0.25 7.09 7.88
N ARG A 123 -0.81 7.42 7.14
CA ARG A 123 -2.18 6.98 7.41
C ARG A 123 -2.31 5.46 7.33
N GLN A 124 -1.74 4.84 6.29
CA GLN A 124 -1.70 3.38 6.17
C GLN A 124 -0.98 2.72 7.35
N ALA A 125 0.19 3.24 7.74
CA ALA A 125 0.91 2.75 8.90
C ALA A 125 0.10 2.90 10.22
N SER A 126 -0.70 3.97 10.33
CA SER A 126 -1.61 4.15 11.47
C SER A 126 -2.76 3.15 11.46
N THR A 127 -3.31 2.82 10.30
CA THR A 127 -4.35 1.78 10.15
C THR A 127 -3.86 0.42 10.65
N TYR A 128 -2.61 0.08 10.37
CA TYR A 128 -2.00 -1.18 10.83
C TYR A 128 -1.32 -1.08 12.21
N ASN A 129 -1.46 0.05 12.91
CA ASN A 129 -0.84 0.30 14.23
C ASN A 129 0.68 0.06 14.24
N VAL A 130 1.38 0.50 13.21
CA VAL A 130 2.83 0.35 13.08
C VAL A 130 3.55 1.49 13.78
N PRO A 131 4.32 1.24 14.86
CA PRO A 131 5.17 2.22 15.52
C PRO A 131 6.24 2.79 14.58
N ARG A 132 6.54 4.08 14.69
CA ARG A 132 7.41 4.78 13.75
C ARG A 132 8.41 5.69 14.45
N ILE A 133 9.58 5.79 13.83
CA ILE A 133 10.54 6.85 14.08
C ILE A 133 10.70 7.68 12.81
N VAL A 134 11.05 8.94 12.93
CA VAL A 134 11.18 9.87 11.81
C VAL A 134 12.65 10.24 11.63
N PHE A 135 13.12 10.20 10.40
CA PHE A 135 14.45 10.60 10.01
C PHE A 135 14.39 11.75 9.00
N VAL A 136 14.72 12.95 9.45
CA VAL A 136 14.83 14.14 8.60
C VAL A 136 16.18 14.07 7.88
N ASN A 137 16.12 13.63 6.64
CA ASN A 137 17.28 13.35 5.77
C ASN A 137 17.61 14.57 4.91
N LYS A 138 18.76 14.55 4.27
CA LYS A 138 19.25 15.59 3.37
C LYS A 138 19.46 16.94 4.06
N MET A 139 19.95 16.93 5.31
CA MET A 139 20.34 18.15 6.01
C MET A 139 21.46 18.93 5.29
N ASP A 140 22.16 18.29 4.34
CA ASP A 140 23.18 18.89 3.46
C ASP A 140 22.62 19.63 2.24
N LYS A 141 21.32 19.53 2.00
CA LYS A 141 20.68 20.13 0.81
C LYS A 141 20.40 21.61 1.04
N ILE A 142 20.55 22.44 -0.01
CA ILE A 142 20.21 23.87 0.04
C ILE A 142 18.72 24.02 0.40
N GLY A 143 18.43 24.86 1.38
CA GLY A 143 17.09 25.08 1.91
C GLY A 143 16.65 24.02 2.95
N ALA A 144 17.57 23.20 3.47
CA ALA A 144 17.26 22.26 4.54
C ALA A 144 16.89 22.98 5.85
N ASP A 145 15.72 22.68 6.39
CA ASP A 145 15.20 23.24 7.64
C ASP A 145 14.58 22.13 8.50
N PHE A 146 15.30 21.77 9.57
CA PHE A 146 14.84 20.74 10.49
C PHE A 146 13.60 21.15 11.29
N LYS A 147 13.57 22.41 11.76
CA LYS A 147 12.43 22.92 12.56
C LYS A 147 11.16 22.96 11.71
N TYR A 148 11.27 23.42 10.47
CA TYR A 148 10.17 23.38 9.51
C TYR A 148 9.70 21.93 9.28
N SER A 149 10.62 21.00 9.03
CA SER A 149 10.26 19.59 8.82
C SER A 149 9.48 19.00 10.00
N VAL A 150 9.89 19.29 11.24
CA VAL A 150 9.17 18.85 12.44
C VAL A 150 7.79 19.52 12.53
N SER A 151 7.68 20.82 12.24
CA SER A 151 6.38 21.51 12.26
C SER A 151 5.38 20.91 11.26
N THR A 152 5.85 20.48 10.08
CA THR A 152 4.97 19.82 9.08
C THR A 152 4.41 18.49 9.57
N ILE A 153 5.11 17.78 10.47
CA ILE A 153 4.59 16.54 11.07
C ILE A 153 3.40 16.87 11.98
N HIS A 154 3.52 17.92 12.79
CA HIS A 154 2.40 18.37 13.63
C HIS A 154 1.22 18.87 12.79
N ASP A 155 1.49 19.74 11.82
CA ASP A 155 0.45 20.43 11.06
C ASP A 155 -0.30 19.51 10.10
N ARG A 156 0.43 18.63 9.37
CA ARG A 156 -0.15 17.80 8.31
C ARG A 156 -0.53 16.39 8.77
N LEU A 157 0.22 15.82 9.74
CA LEU A 157 -0.04 14.45 10.21
C LEU A 157 -0.76 14.42 11.56
N GLN A 158 -0.91 15.57 12.23
CA GLN A 158 -1.48 15.69 13.58
C GLN A 158 -0.80 14.71 14.56
N ALA A 159 0.52 14.51 14.40
CA ALA A 159 1.28 13.54 15.15
C ALA A 159 2.12 14.20 16.24
N ASN A 160 2.15 13.60 17.42
CA ASN A 160 2.97 14.05 18.56
C ASN A 160 4.44 13.66 18.34
N ALA A 161 5.13 14.42 17.50
CA ALA A 161 6.50 14.17 17.10
C ALA A 161 7.46 15.18 17.71
N HIS A 162 8.50 14.70 18.39
CA HIS A 162 9.48 15.55 19.07
C HIS A 162 10.90 15.14 18.68
N ALA A 163 11.76 16.16 18.56
CA ALA A 163 13.17 15.96 18.29
C ALA A 163 13.85 15.24 19.46
N ILE A 164 14.59 14.17 19.15
CA ILE A 164 15.54 13.54 20.08
C ILE A 164 16.98 13.90 19.71
N GLN A 165 17.15 14.55 18.56
CA GLN A 165 18.41 15.11 18.08
C GLN A 165 18.15 16.48 17.43
N LEU A 166 19.16 17.34 17.45
CA LEU A 166 19.21 18.56 16.65
C LEU A 166 20.38 18.52 15.68
N PRO A 167 20.25 19.05 14.46
CA PRO A 167 21.36 19.18 13.54
C PRO A 167 22.35 20.26 13.99
N ILE A 168 23.63 20.06 13.73
CA ILE A 168 24.70 21.04 13.85
C ILE A 168 24.97 21.58 12.46
N GLY A 169 24.54 22.82 12.20
CA GLY A 169 24.56 23.42 10.87
C GLY A 169 23.48 22.87 9.94
N ALA A 170 23.47 23.36 8.72
CA ALA A 170 22.60 22.93 7.63
C ALA A 170 23.32 23.18 6.31
N GLU A 171 22.83 22.60 5.23
CA GLU A 171 23.40 22.72 3.89
C GLU A 171 24.87 22.28 3.88
N ASP A 172 25.78 23.04 3.22
CA ASP A 172 27.21 22.74 3.17
C ASP A 172 27.88 22.78 4.56
N ASN A 173 27.25 23.41 5.55
CA ASN A 173 27.75 23.51 6.91
C ASN A 173 27.18 22.45 7.85
N PHE A 174 26.50 21.43 7.34
CA PHE A 174 26.00 20.34 8.17
C PHE A 174 27.17 19.44 8.63
N GLU A 175 27.55 19.54 9.91
CA GLU A 175 28.72 18.88 10.50
C GLU A 175 28.35 17.64 11.32
N GLY A 176 27.18 17.62 11.96
CA GLY A 176 26.81 16.56 12.86
C GLY A 176 25.46 16.76 13.53
N VAL A 177 25.26 16.07 14.65
CA VAL A 177 24.01 16.12 15.41
C VAL A 177 24.28 16.28 16.92
N ILE A 178 23.33 16.89 17.60
CA ILE A 178 23.28 16.97 19.06
C ILE A 178 22.33 15.91 19.56
N ASP A 179 22.78 15.01 20.40
CA ASP A 179 21.92 14.07 21.12
C ASP A 179 21.30 14.75 22.34
N LEU A 180 19.98 14.91 22.34
CA LEU A 180 19.24 15.57 23.42
C LEU A 180 19.07 14.69 24.67
N ILE A 181 19.34 13.38 24.56
CA ILE A 181 19.28 12.45 25.68
C ILE A 181 20.60 12.43 26.44
N GLU A 182 21.71 12.33 25.70
CA GLU A 182 23.07 12.35 26.27
C GLU A 182 23.57 13.79 26.53
N MET A 183 22.96 14.79 25.90
CA MET A 183 23.41 16.20 25.88
C MET A 183 24.87 16.34 25.45
N LYS A 184 25.18 15.72 24.33
CA LYS A 184 26.47 15.74 23.66
C LYS A 184 26.31 16.01 22.17
N ALA A 185 27.37 16.45 21.54
CA ALA A 185 27.43 16.68 20.11
C ALA A 185 28.30 15.61 19.43
N ASP A 186 27.79 15.01 18.37
CA ASP A 186 28.50 14.05 17.54
C ASP A 186 28.88 14.71 16.22
N LEU A 187 30.17 14.96 16.01
CA LEU A 187 30.76 15.59 14.84
C LEU A 187 31.40 14.55 13.94
N TYR A 188 31.02 14.52 12.67
CA TYR A 188 31.49 13.53 11.70
C TYR A 188 32.73 14.00 10.96
N ASP A 189 33.71 13.10 10.80
CA ASP A 189 34.87 13.33 9.94
C ASP A 189 34.48 13.04 8.47
N GLU A 190 34.69 14.02 7.58
CA GLU A 190 34.35 13.90 6.15
C GLU A 190 35.20 12.86 5.41
N ASP A 191 36.43 12.61 5.87
CA ASP A 191 37.37 11.72 5.20
C ASP A 191 37.11 10.21 5.49
N GLN A 192 36.28 9.88 6.50
CA GLN A 192 36.08 8.52 7.00
C GLN A 192 34.76 7.86 6.57
N LEU A 193 34.07 8.39 5.56
CA LEU A 193 32.77 7.87 5.10
C LEU A 193 31.74 7.67 6.24
N GLY A 194 31.80 8.52 7.28
CA GLY A 194 30.89 8.50 8.42
C GLY A 194 31.09 7.33 9.38
N THR A 195 32.19 6.56 9.27
CA THR A 195 32.49 5.43 10.18
C THR A 195 33.00 5.89 11.52
N GLU A 196 33.57 7.09 11.59
CA GLU A 196 34.12 7.69 12.79
C GLU A 196 33.50 9.06 13.04
N TRP A 197 33.24 9.38 14.27
CA TRP A 197 32.80 10.69 14.74
C TRP A 197 33.35 10.97 16.13
N ASP A 198 33.50 12.25 16.44
CA ASP A 198 33.95 12.71 17.74
C ASP A 198 32.71 13.15 18.59
N THR A 199 32.54 12.53 19.75
CA THR A 199 31.55 12.95 20.73
C THR A 199 32.17 14.00 21.64
N VAL A 200 31.66 15.22 21.52
CA VAL A 200 32.17 16.39 22.24
C VAL A 200 31.08 17.09 23.07
N ASP A 201 31.45 18.07 23.86
CA ASP A 201 30.47 18.95 24.53
C ASP A 201 29.75 19.79 23.49
N ILE A 202 28.46 20.07 23.73
CA ILE A 202 27.65 20.92 22.84
C ILE A 202 28.34 22.28 22.66
N PRO A 203 28.57 22.72 21.40
CA PRO A 203 29.13 24.04 21.12
C PRO A 203 28.28 25.13 21.75
N GLU A 204 28.93 26.19 22.24
CA GLU A 204 28.28 27.26 23.04
C GLU A 204 27.06 27.87 22.35
N GLU A 205 27.15 28.05 21.03
CA GLU A 205 26.09 28.61 20.19
C GLU A 205 24.81 27.79 20.13
N TYR A 206 24.90 26.45 20.35
CA TYR A 206 23.78 25.51 20.32
C TYR A 206 23.24 25.13 21.69
N LYS A 207 23.92 25.51 22.79
CA LYS A 207 23.52 25.09 24.15
C LYS A 207 22.11 25.54 24.53
N ALA A 208 21.74 26.79 24.20
CA ALA A 208 20.42 27.32 24.53
C ALA A 208 19.33 26.59 23.76
N ASP A 209 19.52 26.33 22.45
CA ASP A 209 18.57 25.61 21.62
C ASP A 209 18.48 24.15 22.04
N ALA A 210 19.60 23.53 22.38
CA ALA A 210 19.61 22.13 22.84
C ALA A 210 18.89 21.98 24.20
N GLN A 211 19.09 22.92 25.11
CA GLN A 211 18.38 22.89 26.40
C GLN A 211 16.88 23.08 26.20
N ALA A 212 16.47 24.06 25.40
CA ALA A 212 15.06 24.28 25.09
C ALA A 212 14.40 23.05 24.42
N ALA A 213 15.08 22.42 23.47
CA ALA A 213 14.58 21.21 22.82
C ALA A 213 14.53 20.01 23.77
N ARG A 214 15.48 19.89 24.71
CA ARG A 214 15.41 18.87 25.75
C ARG A 214 14.25 19.11 26.71
N ASP A 215 14.01 20.35 27.12
CA ASP A 215 12.88 20.69 28.00
C ASP A 215 11.54 20.37 27.32
N ASP A 216 11.38 20.68 26.03
CA ASP A 216 10.23 20.30 25.20
C ASP A 216 10.05 18.77 25.11
N LEU A 217 11.14 18.03 24.89
CA LEU A 217 11.14 16.58 24.89
C LEU A 217 10.66 15.99 26.23
N ILE A 218 11.17 16.51 27.35
CA ILE A 218 10.79 16.06 28.70
C ILE A 218 9.32 16.37 28.99
N GLU A 219 8.85 17.54 28.60
CA GLU A 219 7.44 17.94 28.77
C GLU A 219 6.52 16.99 27.99
N ALA A 220 6.84 16.71 26.73
CA ALA A 220 6.08 15.75 25.93
C ALA A 220 6.08 14.33 26.51
N LEU A 221 7.19 13.89 27.08
CA LEU A 221 7.28 12.58 27.72
C LEU A 221 6.54 12.52 29.07
N ALA A 222 6.45 13.63 29.77
CA ALA A 222 5.70 13.73 31.02
C ALA A 222 4.19 13.50 30.81
N ASP A 223 3.65 13.89 29.65
CA ASP A 223 2.25 13.61 29.29
C ASP A 223 1.98 12.11 29.05
N ILE A 224 3.02 11.30 28.82
CA ILE A 224 2.91 9.88 28.47
C ILE A 224 3.29 8.97 29.64
N ASP A 225 4.18 9.43 30.51
CA ASP A 225 4.73 8.64 31.61
C ASP A 225 4.63 9.34 32.96
N ASP A 226 3.83 8.75 33.86
CA ASP A 226 3.58 9.30 35.20
C ASP A 226 4.86 9.47 36.02
N GLY A 227 5.86 8.60 35.86
CA GLY A 227 7.14 8.69 36.57
C GLY A 227 7.97 9.87 36.10
N ILE A 228 7.95 10.16 34.79
CA ILE A 228 8.56 11.37 34.22
C ILE A 228 7.79 12.60 34.71
N MET A 229 6.45 12.57 34.71
CA MET A 229 5.60 13.66 35.20
C MET A 229 5.91 14.05 36.64
N GLU A 230 5.97 13.06 37.54
CA GLU A 230 6.27 13.28 38.95
C GLU A 230 7.61 13.99 39.16
N LYS A 231 8.66 13.51 38.48
CA LYS A 231 10.00 14.09 38.54
C LYS A 231 10.07 15.48 37.91
N TYR A 232 9.42 15.67 36.78
CA TYR A 232 9.34 16.94 36.07
C TYR A 232 8.70 18.05 36.98
N LEU A 233 7.55 17.71 37.56
CA LEU A 233 6.86 18.64 38.49
C LEU A 233 7.63 18.82 39.80
N GLY A 234 8.35 17.82 40.28
CA GLY A 234 9.18 17.88 41.47
C GLY A 234 10.51 18.59 41.24
N GLY A 235 10.89 18.92 40.01
CA GLY A 235 12.18 19.49 39.68
C GLY A 235 13.36 18.53 39.96
N GLU A 236 13.09 17.22 39.91
CA GLU A 236 14.08 16.19 40.09
C GLU A 236 14.81 15.85 38.78
N GLU A 237 16.04 15.34 38.90
CA GLU A 237 16.79 14.90 37.73
C GLU A 237 16.17 13.64 37.12
N ILE A 238 15.97 13.64 35.78
CA ILE A 238 15.47 12.51 35.02
C ILE A 238 16.65 11.87 34.32
N SER A 239 16.91 10.60 34.59
CA SER A 239 18.04 9.88 33.99
C SER A 239 17.79 9.60 32.49
N LYS A 240 18.85 9.39 31.75
CA LYS A 240 18.79 9.03 30.33
C LYS A 240 18.10 7.70 30.10
N GLU A 241 18.25 6.75 31.00
CA GLU A 241 17.58 5.46 30.96
C GLU A 241 16.04 5.62 31.08
N GLU A 242 15.59 6.50 31.97
CA GLU A 242 14.16 6.82 32.12
C GLU A 242 13.62 7.53 30.88
N ILE A 243 14.37 8.48 30.30
CA ILE A 243 13.99 9.16 29.05
C ILE A 243 13.87 8.14 27.91
N LYS A 244 14.84 7.25 27.71
CA LYS A 244 14.81 6.22 26.70
C LYS A 244 13.64 5.27 26.87
N ALA A 245 13.37 4.85 28.12
CA ALA A 245 12.23 3.99 28.42
C ALA A 245 10.88 4.67 28.10
N ALA A 246 10.73 5.96 28.43
CA ALA A 246 9.53 6.73 28.12
C ALA A 246 9.34 6.94 26.63
N ILE A 247 10.40 7.27 25.88
CA ILE A 247 10.38 7.35 24.40
C ILE A 247 9.91 6.01 23.80
N ARG A 248 10.50 4.91 24.23
CA ARG A 248 10.10 3.58 23.76
C ARG A 248 8.62 3.30 24.06
N LYS A 249 8.18 3.56 25.30
CA LYS A 249 6.78 3.37 25.72
C LYS A 249 5.82 4.16 24.84
N GLY A 250 6.08 5.44 24.63
CA GLY A 250 5.25 6.30 23.80
C GLY A 250 5.28 5.90 22.31
N THR A 251 6.44 5.49 21.80
CA THR A 251 6.58 5.01 20.41
C THR A 251 5.77 3.74 20.17
N LEU A 252 5.87 2.76 21.07
CA LEU A 252 5.11 1.50 20.99
C LEU A 252 3.59 1.72 21.12
N ALA A 253 3.19 2.71 21.91
CA ALA A 253 1.79 3.09 22.07
C ALA A 253 1.22 3.95 20.93
N LEU A 254 2.05 4.40 19.98
CA LEU A 254 1.71 5.37 18.91
C LEU A 254 1.30 6.76 19.46
N GLU A 255 1.77 7.09 20.64
CA GLU A 255 1.51 8.38 21.33
C GLU A 255 2.67 9.36 21.22
N PHE A 256 3.82 8.88 20.75
CA PHE A 256 5.05 9.66 20.59
C PHE A 256 5.84 9.18 19.37
N PHE A 257 6.39 10.11 18.60
CA PHE A 257 7.20 9.81 17.41
C PHE A 257 8.55 10.52 17.51
N PRO A 258 9.65 9.81 17.83
CA PRO A 258 10.96 10.42 17.93
C PRO A 258 11.49 10.85 16.57
N VAL A 259 12.03 12.06 16.48
CA VAL A 259 12.56 12.65 15.25
C VAL A 259 14.08 12.80 15.35
N LEU A 260 14.78 12.26 14.36
CA LEU A 260 16.23 12.31 14.18
C LEU A 260 16.60 13.16 12.96
N ALA A 261 17.82 13.62 12.91
CA ALA A 261 18.37 14.41 11.81
C ALA A 261 19.60 13.74 11.19
N GLY A 262 19.80 13.93 9.88
CA GLY A 262 21.00 13.44 9.23
C GLY A 262 21.05 13.71 7.72
N SER A 263 22.09 13.18 7.11
CA SER A 263 22.26 13.12 5.67
C SER A 263 22.82 11.75 5.28
N ALA A 264 21.96 10.91 4.72
CA ALA A 264 22.40 9.61 4.21
C ALA A 264 23.45 9.76 3.10
N PHE A 265 23.29 10.76 2.22
CA PHE A 265 24.22 11.03 1.13
C PHE A 265 25.62 11.42 1.67
N LYS A 266 25.68 12.24 2.68
CA LYS A 266 26.94 12.65 3.35
C LYS A 266 27.41 11.67 4.43
N ASN A 267 26.74 10.53 4.59
CA ASN A 267 27.08 9.50 5.57
C ASN A 267 27.02 9.96 7.04
N LYS A 268 26.13 10.88 7.38
CA LYS A 268 26.01 11.48 8.72
C LYS A 268 24.66 11.13 9.35
N GLY A 269 24.64 10.59 10.57
CA GLY A 269 23.44 10.33 11.37
C GLY A 269 22.80 8.95 11.19
N VAL A 270 23.22 8.13 10.23
CA VAL A 270 22.57 6.84 9.96
C VAL A 270 22.83 5.80 11.06
N GLN A 271 24.01 5.81 11.68
CA GLN A 271 24.29 4.89 12.80
C GLN A 271 23.39 5.19 14.02
N MET A 272 23.16 6.47 14.31
CA MET A 272 22.24 6.89 15.38
C MET A 272 20.79 6.50 15.05
N LEU A 273 20.40 6.54 13.77
CA LEU A 273 19.10 6.02 13.32
C LEU A 273 18.97 4.52 13.58
N MET A 274 20.04 3.76 13.38
CA MET A 274 20.06 2.33 13.69
C MET A 274 20.00 2.06 15.20
N ASP A 275 20.67 2.89 16.00
CA ASP A 275 20.58 2.84 17.46
C ASP A 275 19.14 3.10 17.91
N ALA A 276 18.50 4.14 17.39
CA ALA A 276 17.11 4.45 17.67
C ALA A 276 16.15 3.34 17.21
N THR A 277 16.46 2.67 16.11
CA THR A 277 15.69 1.50 15.63
C THR A 277 15.72 0.37 16.66
N VAL A 278 16.89 0.07 17.21
CA VAL A 278 17.05 -0.96 18.26
C VAL A 278 16.39 -0.54 19.57
N ASP A 279 16.59 0.73 19.97
CA ASP A 279 16.15 1.24 21.26
C ASP A 279 14.62 1.46 21.32
N TYR A 280 13.99 1.94 20.25
CA TYR A 280 12.61 2.44 20.29
C TYR A 280 11.60 1.63 19.48
N LEU A 281 12.00 0.97 18.40
CA LEU A 281 11.06 0.16 17.60
C LEU A 281 10.81 -1.22 18.24
N PRO A 282 9.61 -1.79 18.01
CA PRO A 282 9.21 -3.04 18.66
C PRO A 282 9.96 -4.26 18.16
N SER A 283 10.09 -5.24 19.03
CA SER A 283 10.31 -6.64 18.69
C SER A 283 8.99 -7.35 18.42
N PRO A 284 8.98 -8.57 17.86
CA PRO A 284 7.78 -9.36 17.70
C PRO A 284 7.04 -9.66 19.02
N LEU A 285 7.69 -9.49 20.18
CA LEU A 285 7.07 -9.65 21.51
C LEU A 285 6.33 -8.40 21.99
N ASP A 286 6.67 -7.23 21.45
CA ASP A 286 6.10 -5.96 21.90
C ASP A 286 4.82 -5.59 21.13
N VAL A 287 4.59 -6.21 19.96
CA VAL A 287 3.40 -5.95 19.15
C VAL A 287 2.18 -6.72 19.69
N LYS A 288 0.99 -6.16 19.47
CA LYS A 288 -0.25 -6.85 19.83
C LYS A 288 -0.35 -8.18 19.07
N PRO A 289 -0.90 -9.25 19.70
CA PRO A 289 -1.15 -10.50 18.99
C PRO A 289 -1.96 -10.28 17.71
N TYR A 290 -1.58 -10.94 16.63
CA TYR A 290 -2.34 -10.92 15.40
C TYR A 290 -3.61 -11.74 15.54
N LYS A 291 -4.71 -11.24 14.98
CA LYS A 291 -5.98 -11.95 14.96
C LYS A 291 -6.00 -12.96 13.82
N ALA A 292 -6.53 -14.13 14.12
CA ALA A 292 -6.86 -15.16 13.16
C ALA A 292 -8.21 -15.76 13.54
N THR A 293 -8.92 -16.34 12.60
CA THR A 293 -10.19 -17.04 12.85
C THR A 293 -9.96 -18.53 12.73
N ASP A 294 -10.45 -19.28 13.69
CA ASP A 294 -10.51 -20.73 13.60
C ASP A 294 -11.72 -21.12 12.72
N PRO A 295 -11.52 -21.74 11.54
CA PRO A 295 -12.61 -22.04 10.62
C PRO A 295 -13.57 -23.15 11.13
N GLU A 296 -13.21 -23.92 12.17
CA GLU A 296 -14.07 -24.94 12.74
C GLU A 296 -15.04 -24.34 13.77
N THR A 297 -14.59 -23.33 14.52
CA THR A 297 -15.39 -22.74 15.62
C THR A 297 -15.91 -21.34 15.26
N ASP A 298 -15.38 -20.71 14.21
CA ASP A 298 -15.64 -19.31 13.84
C ASP A 298 -15.30 -18.31 14.97
N GLU A 299 -14.35 -18.69 15.83
CA GLU A 299 -13.87 -17.87 16.93
C GLU A 299 -12.54 -17.20 16.59
N ASP A 300 -12.35 -15.99 17.11
CA ASP A 300 -11.07 -15.27 17.00
C ASP A 300 -10.01 -15.94 17.89
N VAL A 301 -8.84 -16.15 17.31
CA VAL A 301 -7.65 -16.69 17.95
C VAL A 301 -6.53 -15.67 17.90
N ASP A 302 -5.89 -15.43 19.04
CA ASP A 302 -4.71 -14.58 19.12
C ASP A 302 -3.46 -15.37 18.78
N LEU A 303 -2.74 -14.97 17.72
CA LEU A 303 -1.44 -15.52 17.37
C LEU A 303 -0.36 -14.81 18.18
N ILE A 304 0.22 -15.56 19.10
CA ILE A 304 1.24 -15.05 20.04
C ILE A 304 2.62 -15.53 19.58
N ALA A 305 3.57 -14.60 19.44
CA ALA A 305 4.93 -14.94 19.05
C ALA A 305 5.58 -15.95 20.02
N GLY A 306 6.08 -17.05 19.46
CA GLY A 306 6.71 -18.14 20.21
C GLY A 306 7.00 -19.34 19.29
N ASP A 307 8.17 -19.95 19.44
CA ASP A 307 8.61 -21.06 18.59
C ASP A 307 7.93 -22.39 18.97
N ASP A 308 7.40 -22.48 20.19
CA ASP A 308 6.70 -23.64 20.74
C ASP A 308 5.20 -23.71 20.37
N LYS A 309 4.71 -22.75 19.62
CA LYS A 309 3.31 -22.65 19.19
C LYS A 309 3.08 -23.38 17.87
N PRO A 310 1.81 -23.71 17.53
CA PRO A 310 1.47 -24.19 16.19
C PRO A 310 1.90 -23.20 15.12
N PHE A 311 2.45 -23.69 14.02
CA PHE A 311 2.92 -22.83 12.93
C PHE A 311 1.77 -22.03 12.31
N ALA A 312 1.96 -20.71 12.18
CA ALA A 312 1.08 -19.81 11.45
C ALA A 312 1.89 -18.65 10.82
N ALA A 313 1.69 -18.45 9.53
CA ALA A 313 2.37 -17.43 8.74
C ALA A 313 1.45 -16.85 7.68
N LEU A 314 1.78 -15.65 7.23
CA LEU A 314 1.12 -14.96 6.11
C LEU A 314 2.05 -14.93 4.91
N ALA A 315 1.55 -15.37 3.76
CA ALA A 315 2.21 -15.18 2.47
C ALA A 315 1.90 -13.77 1.97
N PHE A 316 2.81 -12.82 2.19
CA PHE A 316 2.54 -11.41 1.91
C PHE A 316 3.02 -10.93 0.53
N LYS A 317 3.88 -11.71 -0.12
CA LYS A 317 4.37 -11.40 -1.46
C LYS A 317 4.72 -12.67 -2.23
N VAL A 318 4.39 -12.70 -3.51
CA VAL A 318 4.86 -13.71 -4.46
C VAL A 318 5.72 -13.01 -5.51
N ALA A 319 6.83 -13.60 -5.89
CA ALA A 319 7.69 -13.10 -6.96
C ALA A 319 8.17 -14.26 -7.83
N THR A 320 8.40 -13.98 -9.10
CA THR A 320 9.00 -14.95 -10.04
C THR A 320 10.48 -14.65 -10.18
N ASP A 321 11.28 -15.65 -9.93
CA ASP A 321 12.73 -15.59 -10.07
C ASP A 321 13.19 -16.45 -11.25
N PRO A 322 14.09 -15.94 -12.11
CA PRO A 322 14.50 -16.65 -13.31
C PRO A 322 15.28 -17.94 -13.02
N PHE A 323 15.89 -18.09 -11.84
CA PHE A 323 16.74 -19.24 -11.50
C PHE A 323 16.05 -20.28 -10.62
N VAL A 324 15.26 -19.82 -9.63
CA VAL A 324 14.60 -20.70 -8.66
C VAL A 324 13.11 -20.82 -8.85
N GLY A 325 12.54 -20.06 -9.78
CA GLY A 325 11.12 -20.06 -10.08
C GLY A 325 10.32 -19.20 -9.09
N ARG A 326 9.19 -19.73 -8.62
CA ARG A 326 8.29 -19.00 -7.73
C ARG A 326 8.84 -18.91 -6.31
N LEU A 327 8.97 -17.69 -5.82
CA LEU A 327 9.32 -17.33 -4.45
C LEU A 327 8.07 -16.83 -3.74
N THR A 328 7.74 -17.40 -2.58
CA THR A 328 6.67 -16.92 -1.71
C THR A 328 7.30 -16.35 -0.44
N PHE A 329 7.18 -15.03 -0.25
CA PHE A 329 7.64 -14.37 0.96
C PHE A 329 6.62 -14.55 2.07
N ILE A 330 7.09 -15.01 3.22
CA ILE A 330 6.26 -15.32 4.38
C ILE A 330 6.72 -14.54 5.61
N ARG A 331 5.75 -14.08 6.40
CA ARG A 331 5.95 -13.60 7.76
C ARG A 331 5.44 -14.68 8.72
N VAL A 332 6.32 -15.20 9.54
CA VAL A 332 5.95 -16.19 10.57
C VAL A 332 5.50 -15.44 11.83
N TYR A 333 4.25 -15.63 12.24
CA TYR A 333 3.72 -15.02 13.45
C TYR A 333 3.93 -15.89 14.67
N GLN A 334 3.80 -17.22 14.54
CA GLN A 334 4.07 -18.17 15.62
C GLN A 334 4.56 -19.50 15.07
N GLY A 335 5.21 -20.29 15.91
CA GLY A 335 5.73 -21.61 15.57
C GLY A 335 6.97 -21.57 14.70
N THR A 336 7.35 -22.73 14.18
CA THR A 336 8.50 -22.93 13.31
C THR A 336 8.14 -23.71 12.06
N LEU A 337 8.93 -23.53 10.98
CA LEU A 337 8.75 -24.25 9.74
C LEU A 337 10.08 -24.76 9.22
N GLU A 338 10.16 -26.09 9.04
CA GLU A 338 11.34 -26.73 8.49
C GLU A 338 11.29 -26.84 6.97
N SER A 339 12.46 -26.71 6.33
CA SER A 339 12.64 -27.00 4.90
C SER A 339 12.27 -28.45 4.59
N GLY A 340 11.53 -28.69 3.52
CA GLY A 340 11.06 -30.01 3.13
C GLY A 340 9.77 -30.49 3.79
N SER A 341 9.25 -29.76 4.78
CA SER A 341 8.00 -30.07 5.49
C SER A 341 6.76 -29.72 4.68
N TYR A 342 5.59 -29.98 5.27
CA TYR A 342 4.29 -29.66 4.69
C TYR A 342 3.58 -28.58 5.50
N VAL A 343 2.87 -27.71 4.80
CA VAL A 343 1.97 -26.69 5.36
C VAL A 343 0.58 -26.85 4.78
N LEU A 344 -0.40 -26.35 5.49
CA LEU A 344 -1.74 -26.12 4.96
C LEU A 344 -1.85 -24.68 4.50
N ASN A 345 -2.21 -24.46 3.24
CA ASN A 345 -2.75 -23.19 2.80
C ASN A 345 -4.21 -23.16 3.27
N ALA A 346 -4.46 -22.53 4.40
CA ALA A 346 -5.77 -22.54 5.05
C ALA A 346 -6.80 -21.76 4.20
N THR A 347 -6.39 -20.68 3.53
CA THR A 347 -7.27 -19.87 2.66
C THR A 347 -7.87 -20.69 1.52
N LYS A 348 -7.11 -21.65 0.97
CA LYS A 348 -7.52 -22.47 -0.18
C LYS A 348 -7.81 -23.92 0.17
N ASP A 349 -7.67 -24.28 1.44
CA ASP A 349 -7.77 -25.66 1.94
C ASP A 349 -6.90 -26.65 1.13
N LYS A 350 -5.63 -26.29 0.94
CA LYS A 350 -4.69 -27.11 0.18
C LYS A 350 -3.41 -27.38 0.95
N ARG A 351 -3.06 -28.65 1.08
CA ARG A 351 -1.75 -29.06 1.59
C ARG A 351 -0.67 -28.85 0.55
N GLU A 352 0.38 -28.14 0.93
CA GLU A 352 1.53 -27.86 0.06
C GLU A 352 2.85 -28.27 0.73
N ARG A 353 3.83 -28.60 -0.10
CA ARG A 353 5.17 -28.94 0.38
C ARG A 353 6.09 -27.75 0.23
N VAL A 354 6.74 -27.36 1.32
CA VAL A 354 7.84 -26.41 1.33
C VAL A 354 9.09 -27.10 0.81
N GLY A 355 9.58 -26.71 -0.34
CA GLY A 355 10.79 -27.30 -0.92
C GLY A 355 12.06 -26.83 -0.20
N ARG A 356 12.33 -25.53 -0.24
CA ARG A 356 13.47 -24.86 0.41
C ARG A 356 13.01 -23.57 1.06
N LEU A 357 13.72 -23.16 2.09
CA LEU A 357 13.56 -21.88 2.77
C LEU A 357 14.81 -21.02 2.54
N LEU A 358 14.61 -19.77 2.22
CA LEU A 358 15.65 -18.81 1.90
C LEU A 358 15.57 -17.59 2.82
N GLN A 359 16.70 -17.20 3.35
CA GLN A 359 16.90 -15.88 3.91
C GLN A 359 17.38 -14.95 2.80
N MET A 360 16.71 -13.83 2.63
CA MET A 360 17.05 -12.87 1.59
C MET A 360 18.06 -11.85 2.12
N HIS A 361 19.05 -11.55 1.28
CA HIS A 361 20.01 -10.49 1.49
C HIS A 361 20.08 -9.67 0.20
N SER A 362 19.07 -8.82 -0.02
CA SER A 362 18.90 -8.13 -1.29
C SER A 362 18.74 -9.13 -2.45
N ASN A 363 19.65 -9.18 -3.42
CA ASN A 363 19.67 -10.13 -4.52
C ASN A 363 20.36 -11.49 -4.19
N GLN A 364 21.01 -11.59 -3.04
CA GLN A 364 21.65 -12.83 -2.60
C GLN A 364 20.68 -13.68 -1.76
N ARG A 365 20.78 -14.99 -1.90
CA ARG A 365 19.90 -15.96 -1.26
C ARG A 365 20.73 -16.91 -0.44
N LYS A 366 20.44 -17.02 0.85
CA LYS A 366 21.04 -18.00 1.74
C LYS A 366 20.01 -19.05 2.09
N GLU A 367 20.27 -20.30 1.73
CA GLU A 367 19.41 -21.41 2.13
C GLU A 367 19.50 -21.62 3.64
N ILE A 368 18.33 -21.76 4.27
CA ILE A 368 18.21 -21.99 5.72
C ILE A 368 17.36 -23.23 5.96
N PRO A 369 17.71 -24.02 6.99
CA PRO A 369 16.99 -25.27 7.27
C PRO A 369 15.63 -25.05 7.90
N GLU A 370 15.44 -23.96 8.62
CA GLU A 370 14.25 -23.66 9.43
C GLU A 370 14.04 -22.17 9.56
N VAL A 371 12.80 -21.74 9.70
CA VAL A 371 12.38 -20.38 10.06
C VAL A 371 11.60 -20.42 11.37
N PHE A 372 11.72 -19.36 12.13
CA PHE A 372 11.19 -19.24 13.48
C PHE A 372 10.09 -18.18 13.57
N SER A 373 9.33 -18.18 14.65
CA SER A 373 8.39 -17.11 14.97
C SER A 373 9.06 -15.73 14.87
N GLY A 374 8.38 -14.76 14.28
CA GLY A 374 8.91 -13.41 14.07
C GLY A 374 9.81 -13.26 12.84
N ASP A 375 10.17 -14.33 12.13
CA ASP A 375 11.03 -14.26 10.96
C ASP A 375 10.27 -13.84 9.69
N ILE A 376 11.02 -13.23 8.77
CA ILE A 376 10.64 -13.00 7.38
C ILE A 376 11.55 -13.82 6.50
N ALA A 377 11.00 -14.65 5.65
CA ALA A 377 11.76 -15.54 4.78
C ALA A 377 11.04 -15.77 3.45
N ALA A 378 11.73 -16.36 2.48
CA ALA A 378 11.13 -16.80 1.22
C ALA A 378 11.05 -18.34 1.17
N ALA A 379 9.91 -18.87 0.79
CA ALA A 379 9.68 -20.30 0.58
C ALA A 379 9.62 -20.62 -0.91
N ILE A 380 10.24 -21.73 -1.29
CA ILE A 380 10.18 -22.31 -2.65
C ILE A 380 9.34 -23.59 -2.60
N GLY A 381 8.53 -23.81 -3.61
CA GLY A 381 7.77 -25.05 -3.77
C GLY A 381 6.27 -24.92 -3.50
N LEU A 382 5.82 -23.78 -3.01
CA LEU A 382 4.42 -23.45 -2.81
C LEU A 382 3.79 -23.08 -4.17
N LYS A 383 2.99 -24.00 -4.73
CA LYS A 383 2.47 -23.85 -6.11
C LYS A 383 1.14 -23.13 -6.18
N ASN A 384 0.30 -23.30 -5.16
CA ASN A 384 -1.06 -22.73 -5.12
C ASN A 384 -1.15 -21.47 -4.26
N THR A 385 -0.15 -21.21 -3.43
CA THR A 385 -0.12 -20.07 -2.53
C THR A 385 0.01 -18.76 -3.30
N THR A 386 -0.86 -17.81 -3.03
CA THR A 386 -0.85 -16.44 -3.57
C THR A 386 -0.68 -15.40 -2.47
N THR A 387 -0.47 -14.16 -2.84
CA THR A 387 -0.38 -13.05 -1.88
C THR A 387 -1.66 -12.94 -1.05
N GLY A 388 -1.52 -12.86 0.27
CA GLY A 388 -2.64 -12.81 1.21
C GLY A 388 -3.04 -14.16 1.80
N ASP A 389 -2.50 -15.29 1.29
CA ASP A 389 -2.88 -16.62 1.79
C ASP A 389 -2.28 -16.90 3.18
N SER A 390 -3.06 -17.57 4.02
CA SER A 390 -2.67 -18.05 5.34
C SER A 390 -2.02 -19.42 5.25
N LEU A 391 -0.82 -19.57 5.78
CA LEU A 391 -0.07 -20.82 5.84
C LEU A 391 0.03 -21.28 7.30
N THR A 392 -0.47 -22.49 7.59
CA THR A 392 -0.58 -22.98 8.95
C THR A 392 -0.11 -24.44 9.08
N SER A 393 0.01 -24.91 10.32
CA SER A 393 0.08 -26.35 10.57
C SER A 393 -1.23 -27.02 10.15
N ILE A 394 -1.16 -28.30 9.77
CA ILE A 394 -2.33 -29.04 9.27
C ILE A 394 -3.39 -29.21 10.36
N GLU A 395 -2.94 -29.34 11.62
CA GLU A 395 -3.81 -29.57 12.78
C GLU A 395 -4.48 -28.30 13.32
N HIS A 396 -4.02 -27.12 12.88
CA HIS A 396 -4.53 -25.81 13.32
C HIS A 396 -4.73 -24.90 12.10
N PRO A 397 -5.84 -25.03 11.36
CA PRO A 397 -6.08 -24.35 10.10
C PRO A 397 -6.56 -22.90 10.30
N TYR A 398 -5.80 -22.08 10.98
CA TYR A 398 -6.17 -20.69 11.25
C TYR A 398 -6.22 -19.83 9.97
N HIS A 399 -7.27 -19.03 9.84
CA HIS A 399 -7.38 -18.01 8.81
C HIS A 399 -6.91 -16.68 9.39
N LEU A 400 -5.76 -16.20 8.93
CA LEU A 400 -5.31 -14.85 9.23
C LEU A 400 -6.20 -13.85 8.48
N GLU A 401 -6.35 -12.65 9.03
CA GLU A 401 -7.10 -11.58 8.40
C GLU A 401 -6.64 -11.37 6.96
N SER A 402 -7.56 -11.39 6.02
CA SER A 402 -7.28 -11.22 4.60
C SER A 402 -6.80 -9.81 4.29
N MET A 403 -5.85 -9.69 3.35
CA MET A 403 -5.50 -8.39 2.79
C MET A 403 -6.57 -7.98 1.76
N GLU A 404 -7.10 -6.78 1.93
CA GLU A 404 -7.96 -6.16 0.92
C GLU A 404 -7.09 -5.37 -0.04
N PHE A 405 -7.32 -5.53 -1.33
CA PHE A 405 -6.57 -4.83 -2.37
C PHE A 405 -7.53 -3.92 -3.14
N PRO A 406 -7.13 -2.67 -3.43
CA PRO A 406 -7.95 -1.77 -4.22
C PRO A 406 -8.11 -2.29 -5.65
N ASP A 407 -9.26 -2.04 -6.23
CA ASP A 407 -9.50 -2.33 -7.64
C ASP A 407 -8.66 -1.41 -8.54
N PRO A 408 -8.17 -1.92 -9.68
CA PRO A 408 -7.43 -1.11 -10.63
C PRO A 408 -8.29 0.03 -11.19
N VAL A 409 -7.65 1.17 -11.46
CA VAL A 409 -8.36 2.41 -11.87
C VAL A 409 -8.18 2.75 -13.35
N ILE A 410 -7.14 2.24 -13.99
CA ILE A 410 -6.92 2.43 -15.45
C ILE A 410 -6.80 1.10 -16.17
N GLN A 411 -7.15 1.10 -17.45
CA GLN A 411 -7.11 -0.07 -18.30
C GLN A 411 -6.54 0.29 -19.68
N VAL A 412 -5.73 -0.60 -20.24
CA VAL A 412 -5.20 -0.49 -21.60
C VAL A 412 -5.45 -1.81 -22.36
N ALA A 413 -5.61 -1.72 -23.67
CA ALA A 413 -5.63 -2.89 -24.54
C ALA A 413 -4.20 -3.28 -24.93
N VAL A 414 -3.90 -4.58 -24.89
CA VAL A 414 -2.59 -5.13 -25.28
C VAL A 414 -2.78 -6.16 -26.38
N GLU A 415 -2.12 -5.95 -27.50
CA GLU A 415 -2.16 -6.84 -28.63
C GLU A 415 -0.76 -7.42 -28.90
N PRO A 416 -0.60 -8.75 -28.97
CA PRO A 416 0.66 -9.37 -29.33
C PRO A 416 0.98 -9.09 -30.80
N LYS A 417 2.24 -8.79 -31.11
CA LYS A 417 2.66 -8.52 -32.50
C LYS A 417 2.59 -9.76 -33.39
N THR A 418 2.76 -10.94 -32.82
CA THR A 418 2.74 -12.20 -33.55
C THR A 418 1.89 -13.26 -32.82
N LYS A 419 1.45 -14.29 -33.56
CA LYS A 419 0.72 -15.41 -32.96
C LYS A 419 1.57 -16.19 -31.92
N ALA A 420 2.89 -16.24 -32.11
CA ALA A 420 3.80 -16.86 -31.15
C ALA A 420 3.91 -16.04 -29.84
N ASP A 421 3.73 -14.73 -29.91
CA ASP A 421 3.73 -13.86 -28.74
C ASP A 421 2.43 -13.99 -27.94
N GLN A 422 1.32 -14.43 -28.53
CA GLN A 422 0.05 -14.63 -27.84
C GLN A 422 0.17 -15.65 -26.70
N ASP A 423 0.77 -16.81 -26.95
CA ASP A 423 0.93 -17.87 -25.94
C ASP A 423 1.87 -17.41 -24.82
N LYS A 424 2.96 -16.73 -25.18
CA LYS A 424 3.88 -16.15 -24.19
C LYS A 424 3.22 -15.04 -23.38
N MET A 425 2.40 -14.21 -24.03
CA MET A 425 1.67 -13.13 -23.37
C MET A 425 0.71 -13.69 -22.31
N ASN A 426 -0.05 -14.72 -22.63
CA ASN A 426 -0.96 -15.35 -21.68
C ASN A 426 -0.22 -15.89 -20.44
N VAL A 427 0.94 -16.52 -20.64
CA VAL A 427 1.78 -17.00 -19.54
C VAL A 427 2.35 -15.84 -18.72
N ALA A 428 2.79 -14.77 -19.39
CA ALA A 428 3.33 -13.58 -18.73
C ALA A 428 2.25 -12.89 -17.88
N LEU A 429 1.08 -12.64 -18.46
CA LEU A 429 -0.03 -11.99 -17.78
C LEU A 429 -0.51 -12.80 -16.56
N GLN A 430 -0.61 -14.12 -16.69
CA GLN A 430 -0.95 -14.99 -15.56
C GLN A 430 0.07 -14.83 -14.41
N LYS A 431 1.36 -14.94 -14.72
CA LYS A 431 2.41 -14.82 -13.68
C LYS A 431 2.43 -13.44 -13.03
N LEU A 432 2.29 -12.37 -13.81
CA LEU A 432 2.26 -11.01 -13.31
C LEU A 432 1.03 -10.75 -12.42
N SER A 433 -0.14 -11.31 -12.78
CA SER A 433 -1.34 -11.25 -11.93
C SER A 433 -1.21 -12.07 -10.63
N GLU A 434 -0.42 -13.14 -10.64
CA GLU A 434 -0.12 -13.90 -9.41
C GLU A 434 0.84 -13.16 -8.46
N GLU A 435 1.71 -12.31 -9.01
CA GLU A 435 2.65 -11.47 -8.24
C GLU A 435 1.98 -10.22 -7.67
N ASP A 436 1.12 -9.57 -8.47
CA ASP A 436 0.47 -8.33 -8.13
C ASP A 436 -1.05 -8.45 -8.15
N PRO A 437 -1.71 -8.49 -6.99
CA PRO A 437 -3.17 -8.63 -6.91
C PRO A 437 -3.94 -7.41 -7.43
N THR A 438 -3.31 -6.26 -7.62
CA THR A 438 -3.93 -5.06 -8.23
C THR A 438 -3.79 -5.01 -9.73
N PHE A 439 -2.98 -5.91 -10.30
CA PHE A 439 -2.90 -6.10 -11.74
C PHE A 439 -3.92 -7.16 -12.18
N LYS A 440 -4.83 -6.78 -13.06
CA LYS A 440 -5.83 -7.70 -13.65
C LYS A 440 -5.61 -7.79 -15.15
N ALA A 441 -5.76 -9.00 -15.67
CA ALA A 441 -5.73 -9.24 -17.10
C ALA A 441 -6.96 -10.06 -17.49
N GLU A 442 -7.70 -9.60 -18.48
CA GLU A 442 -8.92 -10.26 -18.96
C GLU A 442 -9.03 -10.13 -20.48
N THR A 443 -9.75 -11.06 -21.07
CA THR A 443 -10.08 -10.95 -22.49
C THR A 443 -11.51 -10.43 -22.61
N ASN A 444 -11.67 -9.32 -23.34
CA ASN A 444 -12.98 -8.79 -23.64
C ASN A 444 -13.76 -9.82 -24.52
N PRO A 445 -14.89 -10.36 -24.04
CA PRO A 445 -15.61 -11.39 -24.77
C PRO A 445 -16.27 -10.87 -26.06
N GLU A 446 -16.50 -9.57 -26.19
CA GLU A 446 -17.11 -8.97 -27.36
C GLU A 446 -16.09 -8.61 -28.43
N THR A 447 -14.93 -8.04 -28.04
CA THR A 447 -13.91 -7.59 -28.99
C THR A 447 -12.78 -8.59 -29.18
N GLY A 448 -12.62 -9.54 -28.26
CA GLY A 448 -11.50 -10.47 -28.22
C GLY A 448 -10.16 -9.84 -27.83
N GLU A 449 -10.15 -8.56 -27.48
CA GLU A 449 -8.98 -7.84 -27.02
C GLU A 449 -8.54 -8.31 -25.64
N THR A 450 -7.24 -8.40 -25.43
CA THR A 450 -6.68 -8.59 -24.10
C THR A 450 -6.56 -7.22 -23.44
N LEU A 451 -7.27 -7.06 -22.32
CA LEU A 451 -7.26 -5.85 -21.52
C LEU A 451 -6.40 -6.10 -20.28
N ILE A 452 -5.54 -5.14 -19.95
CA ILE A 452 -4.79 -5.11 -18.70
C ILE A 452 -5.17 -3.89 -17.90
N ALA A 453 -5.39 -4.08 -16.61
CA ALA A 453 -5.82 -3.02 -15.69
C ALA A 453 -4.85 -2.91 -14.52
N GLY A 454 -4.58 -1.68 -14.07
CA GLY A 454 -3.63 -1.38 -13.01
C GLY A 454 -3.93 -0.07 -12.29
N MET A 455 -3.06 0.28 -11.33
CA MET A 455 -3.26 1.42 -10.43
C MET A 455 -2.89 2.78 -11.06
N GLY A 456 -2.12 2.79 -12.15
CA GLY A 456 -1.72 4.01 -12.83
C GLY A 456 -0.93 3.75 -14.10
N GLU A 457 -0.62 4.82 -14.85
CA GLU A 457 0.14 4.72 -16.12
C GLU A 457 1.51 4.09 -15.91
N LEU A 458 2.24 4.52 -14.87
CA LEU A 458 3.56 4.01 -14.57
C LEU A 458 3.50 2.51 -14.22
N HIS A 459 2.48 2.08 -13.49
CA HIS A 459 2.27 0.68 -13.16
C HIS A 459 2.10 -0.17 -14.44
N LEU A 460 1.22 0.22 -15.35
CA LEU A 460 0.99 -0.50 -16.60
C LEU A 460 2.21 -0.46 -17.53
N ASP A 461 2.93 0.66 -17.60
CA ASP A 461 4.18 0.79 -18.36
C ASP A 461 5.23 -0.22 -17.89
N ILE A 462 5.36 -0.38 -16.57
CA ILE A 462 6.29 -1.34 -15.96
C ILE A 462 5.87 -2.78 -16.29
N ILE A 463 4.59 -3.09 -16.18
CA ILE A 463 4.06 -4.41 -16.53
C ILE A 463 4.36 -4.76 -18.00
N VAL A 464 4.11 -3.84 -18.92
CA VAL A 464 4.38 -4.05 -20.35
C VAL A 464 5.88 -4.20 -20.62
N ASP A 465 6.72 -3.42 -19.97
CA ASP A 465 8.17 -3.55 -20.11
C ASP A 465 8.69 -4.85 -19.50
N ARG A 466 8.11 -5.32 -18.38
CA ARG A 466 8.40 -6.64 -17.82
C ARG A 466 8.01 -7.77 -18.77
N MET A 467 6.85 -7.68 -19.42
CA MET A 467 6.46 -8.66 -20.44
C MET A 467 7.52 -8.77 -21.54
N ARG A 468 8.06 -7.64 -22.00
CA ARG A 468 9.11 -7.60 -23.02
C ARG A 468 10.43 -8.17 -22.52
N ARG A 469 10.92 -7.74 -21.35
CA ARG A 469 12.27 -8.09 -20.84
C ARG A 469 12.34 -9.49 -20.23
N GLU A 470 11.36 -9.86 -19.42
CA GLU A 470 11.38 -11.12 -18.67
C GLU A 470 10.77 -12.29 -19.45
N PHE A 471 9.76 -12.02 -20.29
CA PHE A 471 9.01 -13.05 -20.99
C PHE A 471 9.22 -13.04 -22.51
N ASN A 472 10.00 -12.09 -23.05
CA ASN A 472 10.22 -11.91 -24.49
C ASN A 472 8.91 -11.83 -25.28
N VAL A 473 7.96 -11.01 -24.80
CA VAL A 473 6.68 -10.72 -25.45
C VAL A 473 6.75 -9.37 -26.14
N GLU A 474 6.58 -9.33 -27.44
CA GLU A 474 6.39 -8.12 -28.20
C GLU A 474 4.89 -7.83 -28.33
N ALA A 475 4.44 -6.72 -27.72
CA ALA A 475 3.05 -6.31 -27.73
C ALA A 475 2.91 -4.85 -28.14
N THR A 476 1.75 -4.50 -28.72
CA THR A 476 1.31 -3.13 -28.94
C THR A 476 0.32 -2.76 -27.85
N VAL A 477 0.49 -1.58 -27.28
CA VAL A 477 -0.39 -1.06 -26.22
C VAL A 477 -1.37 -0.07 -26.84
N GLY A 478 -2.66 -0.27 -26.60
CA GLY A 478 -3.71 0.64 -26.99
C GLY A 478 -3.80 1.85 -26.05
N ALA A 479 -4.63 2.84 -26.39
CA ALA A 479 -4.88 3.98 -25.51
C ALA A 479 -5.40 3.51 -24.14
N PRO A 480 -4.96 4.15 -23.04
CA PRO A 480 -5.47 3.84 -21.73
C PRO A 480 -6.99 3.98 -21.67
N GLN A 481 -7.65 3.02 -21.04
CA GLN A 481 -9.09 3.09 -20.78
C GLN A 481 -9.34 3.37 -19.31
N VAL A 482 -10.32 4.22 -19.05
CA VAL A 482 -10.72 4.58 -17.69
C VAL A 482 -11.72 3.55 -17.17
N SER A 483 -11.55 3.08 -15.96
CA SER A 483 -12.50 2.18 -15.31
C SER A 483 -13.69 2.98 -14.79
N TYR A 484 -14.64 3.23 -15.68
CA TYR A 484 -15.91 3.85 -15.32
C TYR A 484 -16.75 2.89 -14.47
N ARG A 485 -17.69 3.45 -13.74
CA ARG A 485 -18.72 2.73 -12.99
C ARG A 485 -20.08 3.31 -13.32
N GLU A 486 -21.11 2.60 -12.92
CA GLU A 486 -22.49 3.08 -13.05
C GLU A 486 -23.12 3.13 -11.67
N THR A 487 -24.09 4.01 -11.45
CA THR A 487 -24.92 4.03 -10.24
C THR A 487 -26.30 4.55 -10.53
N PHE A 488 -27.25 4.30 -9.62
CA PHE A 488 -28.58 4.87 -9.69
C PHE A 488 -28.64 6.20 -8.93
N THR A 489 -29.50 7.11 -9.41
CA THR A 489 -29.71 8.42 -8.76
C THR A 489 -31.07 8.54 -8.08
N LYS A 490 -32.00 7.63 -8.35
CA LYS A 490 -33.36 7.66 -7.83
C LYS A 490 -33.80 6.28 -7.37
N ALA A 491 -34.58 6.25 -6.30
CA ALA A 491 -35.24 5.03 -5.87
C ALA A 491 -36.32 4.61 -6.86
N THR A 492 -36.44 3.31 -7.09
CA THR A 492 -37.48 2.74 -7.96
C THR A 492 -37.92 1.37 -7.49
N LYS A 493 -39.18 1.04 -7.77
CA LYS A 493 -39.75 -0.29 -7.49
C LYS A 493 -40.15 -0.93 -8.81
N VAL A 494 -39.61 -2.09 -9.06
CA VAL A 494 -39.77 -2.76 -10.36
C VAL A 494 -39.99 -4.26 -10.19
N GLN A 495 -40.69 -4.81 -11.16
CA GLN A 495 -40.87 -6.25 -11.30
C GLN A 495 -39.87 -6.81 -12.32
N GLY A 496 -39.25 -7.94 -11.96
CA GLY A 496 -38.56 -8.82 -12.90
C GLY A 496 -39.30 -10.14 -13.00
N LYS A 497 -39.86 -10.41 -14.18
CA LYS A 497 -40.63 -11.63 -14.41
C LYS A 497 -40.05 -12.41 -15.58
N PHE A 498 -39.74 -13.65 -15.32
CA PHE A 498 -39.26 -14.59 -16.33
C PHE A 498 -40.20 -15.78 -16.43
N VAL A 499 -40.79 -15.94 -17.59
CA VAL A 499 -41.70 -17.06 -17.93
C VAL A 499 -41.25 -17.63 -19.26
N HIS A 500 -40.84 -18.90 -19.28
CA HIS A 500 -40.50 -19.60 -20.51
C HIS A 500 -41.16 -20.97 -20.53
N GLN A 501 -42.00 -21.23 -21.53
CA GLN A 501 -42.65 -22.52 -21.76
C GLN A 501 -42.20 -23.08 -23.10
N SER A 502 -41.48 -24.18 -23.08
CA SER A 502 -41.09 -24.93 -24.27
C SER A 502 -41.46 -26.41 -24.07
N GLY A 503 -42.58 -26.85 -24.60
CA GLY A 503 -42.94 -28.26 -24.81
C GLY A 503 -42.57 -29.33 -23.77
N GLY A 504 -42.36 -28.97 -22.50
CA GLY A 504 -41.92 -29.81 -21.36
C GLY A 504 -42.03 -29.02 -20.04
N LYS A 505 -41.06 -29.19 -19.12
CA LYS A 505 -40.96 -28.46 -17.86
C LYS A 505 -40.73 -26.97 -18.17
N GLY A 506 -41.62 -26.08 -17.73
CA GLY A 506 -41.51 -24.65 -17.90
C GLY A 506 -40.44 -24.01 -16.97
N GLN A 507 -40.16 -22.76 -17.14
CA GLN A 507 -39.34 -21.96 -16.22
C GLN A 507 -40.15 -20.73 -15.77
N TYR A 508 -40.16 -20.50 -14.45
CA TYR A 508 -40.92 -19.41 -13.86
C TYR A 508 -40.11 -18.77 -12.71
N GLY A 509 -39.94 -17.45 -12.79
CA GLY A 509 -39.39 -16.62 -11.72
C GLY A 509 -40.05 -15.23 -11.75
N ASP A 510 -40.43 -14.73 -10.60
CA ASP A 510 -41.13 -13.43 -10.49
C ASP A 510 -40.70 -12.78 -9.17
N VAL A 511 -40.06 -11.61 -9.28
CA VAL A 511 -39.52 -10.86 -8.15
C VAL A 511 -39.90 -9.38 -8.25
N TRP A 512 -40.20 -8.78 -7.13
CA TRP A 512 -40.36 -7.34 -6.98
C TRP A 512 -39.27 -6.79 -6.12
N VAL A 513 -38.48 -5.90 -6.67
CA VAL A 513 -37.28 -5.34 -6.03
C VAL A 513 -37.38 -3.83 -5.97
N GLU A 514 -37.15 -3.27 -4.81
CA GLU A 514 -36.92 -1.85 -4.59
C GLU A 514 -35.44 -1.55 -4.65
N PHE A 515 -35.02 -0.78 -5.64
CA PHE A 515 -33.63 -0.30 -5.77
C PHE A 515 -33.57 1.12 -5.23
N THR A 516 -32.61 1.37 -4.36
CA THR A 516 -32.29 2.69 -3.81
C THR A 516 -30.83 2.99 -3.98
N PRO A 517 -30.46 4.24 -4.32
CA PRO A 517 -29.06 4.66 -4.23
C PRO A 517 -28.52 4.42 -2.82
N ASN A 518 -27.29 3.89 -2.73
CA ASN A 518 -26.58 3.74 -1.47
C ASN A 518 -25.60 4.90 -1.29
N GLU A 519 -25.01 5.01 -0.11
CA GLU A 519 -23.92 5.96 0.14
C GLU A 519 -22.69 5.57 -0.69
N GLU A 520 -21.92 6.57 -1.10
CA GLU A 520 -20.71 6.37 -1.88
C GLU A 520 -19.74 5.43 -1.17
N GLY A 521 -19.22 4.44 -1.91
CA GLY A 521 -18.28 3.44 -1.40
C GLY A 521 -18.88 2.34 -0.54
N LYS A 522 -20.19 2.34 -0.29
CA LYS A 522 -20.86 1.26 0.45
C LYS A 522 -21.09 0.00 -0.38
N GLY A 523 -20.97 0.12 -1.71
CA GLY A 523 -21.15 -1.02 -2.60
C GLY A 523 -22.57 -1.52 -2.66
N PHE A 524 -22.71 -2.82 -2.88
CA PHE A 524 -24.02 -3.46 -3.02
C PHE A 524 -24.52 -3.99 -1.67
N GLU A 525 -25.73 -3.61 -1.31
CA GLU A 525 -26.46 -4.15 -0.17
C GLU A 525 -27.72 -4.87 -0.62
N PHE A 526 -27.94 -6.08 -0.10
CA PHE A 526 -29.16 -6.85 -0.35
C PHE A 526 -29.98 -6.99 0.92
N GLU A 527 -31.26 -6.69 0.85
CA GLU A 527 -32.22 -6.81 1.94
C GLU A 527 -33.32 -7.80 1.56
N ASP A 528 -33.46 -8.88 2.31
CA ASP A 528 -34.61 -9.78 2.23
C ASP A 528 -35.75 -9.24 3.09
N ALA A 529 -36.82 -8.81 2.45
CA ALA A 529 -38.06 -8.32 3.09
C ALA A 529 -39.30 -9.13 2.68
N ILE A 530 -39.11 -10.38 2.27
CA ILE A 530 -40.21 -11.27 1.89
C ILE A 530 -41.07 -11.62 3.11
N VAL A 531 -42.36 -11.44 2.94
CA VAL A 531 -43.36 -11.80 3.95
C VAL A 531 -44.31 -12.87 3.36
N GLY A 532 -44.68 -13.85 4.17
CA GLY A 532 -45.66 -14.86 3.77
C GLY A 532 -45.16 -15.93 2.80
N GLY A 533 -43.85 -15.98 2.51
CA GLY A 533 -43.24 -17.04 1.68
C GLY A 533 -43.60 -16.95 0.19
N VAL A 534 -43.97 -15.77 -0.30
CA VAL A 534 -44.28 -15.52 -1.73
C VAL A 534 -43.10 -15.82 -2.67
N VAL A 535 -41.89 -15.72 -2.16
CA VAL A 535 -40.67 -16.30 -2.75
C VAL A 535 -40.11 -17.30 -1.75
N PRO A 536 -39.96 -18.60 -2.12
CA PRO A 536 -39.34 -19.60 -1.25
C PRO A 536 -37.92 -19.22 -0.82
N ARG A 537 -37.59 -19.49 0.44
CA ARG A 537 -36.27 -19.13 1.00
C ARG A 537 -35.09 -19.68 0.22
N GLU A 538 -35.25 -20.86 -0.39
CA GLU A 538 -34.22 -21.49 -1.22
C GLU A 538 -33.84 -20.71 -2.50
N TYR A 539 -34.74 -19.83 -3.00
CA TYR A 539 -34.49 -19.00 -4.19
C TYR A 539 -33.98 -17.60 -3.89
N ILE A 540 -34.06 -17.13 -2.64
CA ILE A 540 -33.60 -15.79 -2.24
C ILE A 540 -32.11 -15.59 -2.52
N PRO A 541 -31.20 -16.54 -2.18
CA PRO A 541 -29.78 -16.45 -2.54
C PRO A 541 -29.56 -16.37 -4.06
N SER A 542 -30.40 -17.05 -4.84
CA SER A 542 -30.32 -16.98 -6.31
C SER A 542 -30.72 -15.64 -6.87
N VAL A 543 -31.67 -14.93 -6.21
CA VAL A 543 -32.01 -13.55 -6.56
C VAL A 543 -30.84 -12.61 -6.28
N GLU A 544 -30.24 -12.69 -5.09
CA GLU A 544 -29.07 -11.90 -4.73
C GLU A 544 -27.90 -12.12 -5.69
N GLN A 545 -27.61 -13.38 -5.99
CA GLN A 545 -26.53 -13.74 -6.92
C GLN A 545 -26.84 -13.25 -8.34
N GLY A 546 -28.09 -13.36 -8.81
CA GLY A 546 -28.51 -12.85 -10.10
C GLY A 546 -28.40 -11.33 -10.25
N LEU A 547 -28.66 -10.59 -9.15
CA LEU A 547 -28.42 -9.16 -9.10
C LEU A 547 -26.92 -8.84 -9.16
N LYS A 548 -26.09 -9.49 -8.35
CA LYS A 548 -24.64 -9.29 -8.35
C LYS A 548 -24.01 -9.55 -9.73
N GLU A 549 -24.36 -10.66 -10.36
CA GLU A 549 -23.88 -11.02 -11.70
C GLU A 549 -24.32 -10.00 -12.77
N SER A 550 -25.54 -9.49 -12.66
CA SER A 550 -26.06 -8.50 -13.60
C SER A 550 -25.47 -7.10 -13.37
N MET A 551 -25.24 -6.73 -12.12
CA MET A 551 -24.58 -5.45 -11.77
C MET A 551 -23.15 -5.38 -12.27
N ALA A 552 -22.44 -6.49 -12.33
CA ALA A 552 -21.09 -6.53 -12.89
C ALA A 552 -21.03 -6.11 -14.36
N ASN A 553 -22.12 -6.29 -15.11
CA ASN A 553 -22.24 -5.92 -16.51
C ASN A 553 -22.88 -4.54 -16.76
N GLY A 554 -23.25 -3.85 -15.70
CA GLY A 554 -23.91 -2.53 -15.79
C GLY A 554 -25.25 -2.51 -16.49
N VAL A 555 -25.79 -1.30 -16.68
CA VAL A 555 -27.11 -1.07 -17.28
C VAL A 555 -27.11 0.02 -18.36
N LEU A 556 -26.05 0.82 -18.49
CA LEU A 556 -25.92 1.92 -19.44
C LEU A 556 -24.88 1.64 -20.53
N ALA A 557 -23.68 1.37 -20.13
CA ALA A 557 -22.52 1.29 -21.01
C ALA A 557 -21.65 0.04 -20.74
N GLY A 558 -22.13 -0.88 -19.91
CA GLY A 558 -21.44 -2.11 -19.60
C GLY A 558 -20.41 -1.99 -18.46
N TYR A 559 -20.46 -0.92 -17.68
CA TYR A 559 -19.58 -0.75 -16.53
C TYR A 559 -20.26 -1.24 -15.24
N PRO A 560 -19.50 -1.75 -14.27
CA PRO A 560 -20.07 -2.25 -13.02
C PRO A 560 -20.98 -1.23 -12.33
N LEU A 561 -22.19 -1.65 -11.98
CA LEU A 561 -23.13 -0.85 -11.21
C LEU A 561 -22.78 -0.96 -9.72
N VAL A 562 -22.55 0.17 -9.05
CA VAL A 562 -22.10 0.24 -7.65
C VAL A 562 -23.03 1.12 -6.82
N ASP A 563 -22.87 1.03 -5.50
CA ASP A 563 -23.57 1.86 -4.51
C ASP A 563 -25.09 1.82 -4.67
N VAL A 564 -25.62 0.59 -4.68
CA VAL A 564 -27.05 0.32 -4.82
C VAL A 564 -27.50 -0.65 -3.73
N LYS A 565 -28.60 -0.28 -3.07
CA LYS A 565 -29.31 -1.16 -2.15
C LYS A 565 -30.50 -1.78 -2.89
N ALA A 566 -30.59 -3.09 -2.87
CA ALA A 566 -31.70 -3.86 -3.43
C ALA A 566 -32.51 -4.53 -2.32
N LYS A 567 -33.77 -4.21 -2.21
CA LYS A 567 -34.71 -4.80 -1.27
C LYS A 567 -35.70 -5.66 -2.01
N LEU A 568 -35.59 -6.97 -1.80
CA LEU A 568 -36.57 -7.94 -2.32
C LEU A 568 -37.79 -7.95 -1.37
N TYR A 569 -38.94 -7.47 -1.82
CA TYR A 569 -40.08 -7.30 -0.95
C TYR A 569 -41.34 -8.07 -1.37
N ASP A 570 -41.42 -8.55 -2.62
CA ASP A 570 -42.56 -9.32 -3.13
C ASP A 570 -42.12 -10.22 -4.30
N GLY A 571 -42.99 -11.14 -4.71
CA GLY A 571 -42.76 -12.04 -5.83
C GLY A 571 -43.80 -13.11 -5.92
N SER A 572 -43.58 -14.06 -6.83
CA SER A 572 -44.39 -15.27 -6.91
C SER A 572 -43.59 -16.44 -7.47
N TYR A 573 -44.00 -17.65 -7.17
CA TYR A 573 -43.38 -18.86 -7.65
C TYR A 573 -44.42 -19.83 -8.19
N HIS A 574 -43.97 -20.83 -8.92
CA HIS A 574 -44.79 -21.92 -9.44
C HIS A 574 -44.16 -23.25 -8.98
N ASP A 575 -44.97 -24.08 -8.33
CA ASP A 575 -44.50 -25.31 -7.66
C ASP A 575 -43.69 -26.26 -8.56
N VAL A 576 -43.92 -26.25 -9.86
CA VAL A 576 -43.31 -27.16 -10.82
C VAL A 576 -42.21 -26.49 -11.68
N ASP A 577 -42.45 -25.22 -12.04
CA ASP A 577 -41.64 -24.50 -13.07
C ASP A 577 -40.65 -23.52 -12.46
N SER A 578 -40.68 -23.27 -11.15
CA SER A 578 -39.70 -22.42 -10.49
C SER A 578 -38.36 -23.13 -10.29
N SER A 579 -37.29 -22.42 -10.47
CA SER A 579 -35.90 -22.89 -10.29
C SER A 579 -34.97 -21.72 -9.92
N GLU A 580 -33.81 -22.04 -9.34
CA GLU A 580 -32.77 -21.08 -9.05
C GLU A 580 -32.38 -20.25 -10.28
N ALA A 581 -32.23 -20.92 -11.44
CA ALA A 581 -31.89 -20.26 -12.71
C ALA A 581 -32.99 -19.28 -13.16
N ALA A 582 -34.26 -19.63 -12.98
CA ALA A 582 -35.38 -18.74 -13.34
C ALA A 582 -35.40 -17.49 -12.45
N PHE A 583 -35.14 -17.64 -11.15
CA PHE A 583 -35.05 -16.50 -10.22
C PHE A 583 -33.82 -15.63 -10.46
N LYS A 584 -32.68 -16.17 -10.85
CA LYS A 584 -31.52 -15.39 -11.30
C LYS A 584 -31.87 -14.52 -12.52
N ILE A 585 -32.53 -15.11 -13.50
CA ILE A 585 -32.95 -14.37 -14.71
C ILE A 585 -34.00 -13.31 -14.35
N ALA A 586 -34.96 -13.63 -13.48
CA ALA A 586 -35.96 -12.67 -13.01
C ALA A 586 -35.31 -11.48 -12.30
N ALA A 587 -34.30 -11.74 -11.46
CA ALA A 587 -33.49 -10.70 -10.81
C ALA A 587 -32.78 -9.81 -11.84
N SER A 588 -32.13 -10.39 -12.83
CA SER A 588 -31.49 -9.66 -13.94
C SER A 588 -32.48 -8.77 -14.70
N LEU A 589 -33.69 -9.29 -14.98
CA LEU A 589 -34.76 -8.52 -15.63
C LEU A 589 -35.24 -7.35 -14.77
N SER A 590 -35.33 -7.54 -13.43
CA SER A 590 -35.68 -6.44 -12.51
C SER A 590 -34.69 -5.30 -12.58
N LEU A 591 -33.38 -5.61 -12.59
CA LEU A 591 -32.32 -4.61 -12.70
C LEU A 591 -32.38 -3.84 -14.02
N ARG A 592 -32.61 -4.53 -15.15
CA ARG A 592 -32.81 -3.88 -16.47
C ARG A 592 -34.03 -2.98 -16.48
N ASN A 593 -35.12 -3.39 -15.82
CA ASN A 593 -36.29 -2.56 -15.70
C ASN A 593 -36.05 -1.34 -14.81
N ALA A 594 -35.25 -1.50 -13.73
CA ALA A 594 -34.87 -0.38 -12.87
C ALA A 594 -34.09 0.69 -13.64
N ALA A 595 -33.26 0.32 -14.59
CA ALA A 595 -32.51 1.27 -15.41
C ALA A 595 -33.38 2.31 -16.13
N LYS A 596 -34.64 1.99 -16.43
CA LYS A 596 -35.56 2.90 -17.12
C LYS A 596 -36.09 4.02 -16.21
N SER A 597 -36.07 3.85 -14.91
CA SER A 597 -36.69 4.77 -13.94
C SER A 597 -35.81 5.21 -12.79
N ALA A 598 -34.71 4.49 -12.52
CA ALA A 598 -33.78 4.79 -11.44
C ALA A 598 -32.78 5.91 -11.78
N GLY A 599 -32.81 6.45 -13.00
CA GLY A 599 -31.90 7.50 -13.44
C GLY A 599 -30.43 7.07 -13.36
N PRO A 600 -30.01 6.04 -14.09
CA PRO A 600 -28.64 5.57 -14.07
C PRO A 600 -27.68 6.62 -14.63
N VAL A 601 -26.52 6.75 -14.02
CA VAL A 601 -25.44 7.65 -14.44
C VAL A 601 -24.11 6.93 -14.45
N ILE A 602 -23.19 7.42 -15.28
CA ILE A 602 -21.80 6.95 -15.29
C ILE A 602 -21.00 7.75 -14.27
N LEU A 603 -20.14 7.06 -13.54
CA LEU A 603 -19.16 7.60 -12.61
C LEU A 603 -17.78 7.50 -13.22
N GLU A 604 -16.98 8.55 -13.07
CA GLU A 604 -15.58 8.58 -13.45
C GLU A 604 -14.68 8.71 -12.21
N PRO A 605 -13.47 8.11 -12.21
CA PRO A 605 -12.54 8.27 -11.11
C PRO A 605 -11.95 9.66 -11.13
N ILE A 606 -12.03 10.34 -10.00
CA ILE A 606 -11.42 11.64 -9.74
C ILE A 606 -10.12 11.42 -8.98
N MET A 607 -9.07 12.06 -9.49
CA MET A 607 -7.75 12.01 -8.90
C MET A 607 -7.50 13.27 -8.08
N LYS A 608 -6.99 13.11 -6.86
CA LYS A 608 -6.33 14.18 -6.13
C LYS A 608 -4.97 14.38 -6.77
N VAL A 609 -4.72 15.57 -7.28
CA VAL A 609 -3.50 15.93 -7.99
C VAL A 609 -2.80 17.05 -7.26
N ASP A 610 -1.57 16.83 -6.86
CA ASP A 610 -0.71 17.82 -6.24
C ASP A 610 0.40 18.19 -7.23
N ILE A 611 0.42 19.44 -7.67
CA ILE A 611 1.31 19.94 -8.71
C ILE A 611 2.27 20.95 -8.11
N VAL A 612 3.56 20.67 -8.18
CA VAL A 612 4.61 21.58 -7.73
C VAL A 612 5.28 22.22 -8.92
N ALA A 613 5.22 23.53 -8.99
CA ALA A 613 5.84 24.31 -10.07
C ALA A 613 6.37 25.65 -9.54
N PRO A 614 7.41 26.23 -10.17
CA PRO A 614 7.86 27.58 -9.84
C PRO A 614 6.72 28.59 -10.04
N GLU A 615 6.70 29.64 -9.22
CA GLU A 615 5.65 30.68 -9.21
C GLU A 615 5.40 31.29 -10.61
N ASP A 616 6.44 31.45 -11.41
CA ASP A 616 6.36 31.99 -12.78
C ASP A 616 5.43 31.18 -13.72
N TYR A 617 5.21 29.90 -13.43
CA TYR A 617 4.40 28.99 -14.24
C TYR A 617 3.03 28.66 -13.62
N LEU A 618 2.69 29.26 -12.49
CA LEU A 618 1.47 28.97 -11.77
C LEU A 618 0.20 29.22 -12.61
N GLY A 619 0.21 30.31 -13.38
CA GLY A 619 -0.90 30.63 -14.28
C GLY A 619 -1.16 29.56 -15.34
N ASP A 620 -0.11 29.02 -15.93
CA ASP A 620 -0.20 27.95 -16.93
C ASP A 620 -0.69 26.66 -16.29
N VAL A 621 -0.17 26.31 -15.10
CA VAL A 621 -0.60 25.12 -14.33
C VAL A 621 -2.09 25.19 -14.01
N MET A 622 -2.57 26.31 -13.48
CA MET A 622 -4.00 26.50 -13.17
C MET A 622 -4.87 26.43 -14.43
N GLY A 623 -4.38 27.02 -15.53
CA GLY A 623 -5.02 26.93 -16.82
C GLY A 623 -5.15 25.49 -17.34
N HIS A 624 -4.10 24.70 -17.18
CA HIS A 624 -4.09 23.28 -17.55
C HIS A 624 -5.07 22.44 -16.71
N VAL A 625 -5.12 22.66 -15.39
CA VAL A 625 -6.07 21.98 -14.50
C VAL A 625 -7.49 22.30 -14.90
N THR A 626 -7.81 23.57 -15.09
CA THR A 626 -9.16 24.02 -15.50
C THR A 626 -9.56 23.47 -16.86
N ALA A 627 -8.65 23.47 -17.84
CA ALA A 627 -8.90 22.91 -19.17
C ALA A 627 -9.18 21.41 -19.15
N ARG A 628 -8.69 20.70 -18.13
CA ARG A 628 -8.89 19.27 -17.87
C ARG A 628 -10.07 18.97 -16.95
N ARG A 629 -11.04 19.83 -16.87
CA ARG A 629 -12.22 19.72 -15.99
C ARG A 629 -11.86 19.61 -14.51
N GLY A 630 -10.64 20.01 -14.14
CA GLY A 630 -10.17 19.96 -12.76
C GLY A 630 -10.73 21.11 -11.92
N THR A 631 -10.91 20.82 -10.64
CA THR A 631 -11.29 21.82 -9.62
C THR A 631 -10.08 22.05 -8.72
N ILE A 632 -9.67 23.30 -8.56
CA ILE A 632 -8.57 23.67 -7.66
C ILE A 632 -9.14 23.75 -6.25
N ASP A 633 -8.54 22.99 -5.34
CA ASP A 633 -8.93 22.93 -3.93
C ASP A 633 -8.13 23.91 -3.07
N GLY A 634 -6.84 24.10 -3.39
CA GLY A 634 -5.98 25.00 -2.66
C GLY A 634 -4.63 25.24 -3.31
N MET A 635 -3.87 26.12 -2.71
CA MET A 635 -2.48 26.39 -3.10
C MET A 635 -1.67 26.65 -1.85
N GLU A 636 -0.47 26.12 -1.80
CA GLU A 636 0.48 26.31 -0.71
C GLU A 636 1.83 26.77 -1.24
N GLU A 637 2.47 27.67 -0.49
CA GLU A 637 3.82 28.11 -0.82
C GLU A 637 4.82 27.06 -0.34
N ARG A 638 5.75 26.68 -1.21
CA ARG A 638 6.72 25.61 -0.94
C ARG A 638 8.14 26.08 -1.33
N GLY A 639 8.77 26.82 -0.46
CA GLY A 639 10.07 27.40 -0.74
C GLY A 639 10.01 28.36 -1.95
N ASN A 640 10.74 28.05 -3.02
CA ASN A 640 10.72 28.81 -4.28
C ASN A 640 9.68 28.30 -5.30
N ALA A 641 8.77 27.44 -4.89
CA ALA A 641 7.73 26.86 -5.72
C ALA A 641 6.36 27.00 -5.08
N GLN A 642 5.32 26.84 -5.87
CA GLN A 642 3.94 26.75 -5.40
C GLN A 642 3.44 25.32 -5.62
N GLU A 643 2.72 24.80 -4.64
CA GLU A 643 2.01 23.54 -4.73
C GLU A 643 0.52 23.80 -4.95
N VAL A 644 -0.01 23.31 -6.06
CA VAL A 644 -1.43 23.43 -6.42
C VAL A 644 -2.12 22.11 -6.13
N HIS A 645 -3.11 22.11 -5.27
CA HIS A 645 -3.96 20.98 -4.98
C HIS A 645 -5.22 21.03 -5.85
N ALA A 646 -5.50 19.96 -6.54
CA ALA A 646 -6.66 19.91 -7.44
C ALA A 646 -7.28 18.51 -7.49
N PHE A 647 -8.56 18.47 -7.86
CA PHE A 647 -9.27 17.26 -8.21
C PHE A 647 -9.51 17.24 -9.72
N VAL A 648 -9.01 16.21 -10.40
CA VAL A 648 -9.07 16.12 -11.87
C VAL A 648 -9.54 14.72 -12.27
N PRO A 649 -10.46 14.60 -13.23
CA PRO A 649 -10.85 13.31 -13.76
C PRO A 649 -9.66 12.57 -14.37
N LEU A 650 -9.51 11.27 -14.07
CA LEU A 650 -8.40 10.46 -14.60
C LEU A 650 -8.32 10.49 -16.12
N ALA A 651 -9.48 10.49 -16.81
CA ALA A 651 -9.55 10.56 -18.26
C ALA A 651 -8.81 11.77 -18.86
N GLU A 652 -8.73 12.88 -18.12
CA GLU A 652 -8.09 14.11 -18.53
C GLU A 652 -6.60 14.20 -18.16
N MET A 653 -6.14 13.27 -17.32
CA MET A 653 -4.75 13.26 -16.83
C MET A 653 -3.76 12.55 -17.77
N PHE A 654 -4.25 11.78 -18.73
CA PHE A 654 -3.37 11.10 -19.69
C PHE A 654 -2.52 12.10 -20.46
N GLY A 655 -1.20 11.86 -20.49
CA GLY A 655 -0.23 12.76 -21.14
C GLY A 655 0.04 14.07 -20.39
N TYR A 656 -0.52 14.26 -19.18
CA TYR A 656 -0.32 15.49 -18.42
C TYR A 656 1.15 15.73 -18.03
N ALA A 657 1.90 14.67 -17.71
CA ALA A 657 3.33 14.77 -17.41
C ALA A 657 4.11 15.51 -18.52
N THR A 658 3.84 15.18 -19.77
CA THR A 658 4.47 15.83 -20.93
C THR A 658 4.02 17.29 -21.06
N THR A 659 2.73 17.56 -20.85
CA THR A 659 2.19 18.91 -20.88
C THR A 659 2.82 19.80 -19.81
N LEU A 660 2.88 19.30 -18.56
CA LEU A 660 3.45 20.03 -17.42
C LEU A 660 4.96 20.31 -17.64
N ARG A 661 5.72 19.30 -18.05
CA ARG A 661 7.15 19.46 -18.35
C ARG A 661 7.41 20.50 -19.42
N SER A 662 6.63 20.47 -20.50
CA SER A 662 6.74 21.46 -21.59
C SER A 662 6.42 22.87 -21.09
N ALA A 663 5.36 23.05 -20.32
CA ALA A 663 4.95 24.35 -19.80
C ALA A 663 5.90 24.93 -18.76
N THR A 664 6.53 24.07 -17.94
CA THR A 664 7.40 24.48 -16.83
C THR A 664 8.90 24.34 -17.14
N GLN A 665 9.26 24.12 -18.39
CA GLN A 665 10.65 23.89 -18.82
C GLN A 665 11.33 22.74 -18.03
N GLY A 666 10.57 21.69 -17.74
CA GLY A 666 11.03 20.52 -16.99
C GLY A 666 11.07 20.66 -15.48
N ARG A 667 10.67 21.83 -14.92
CA ARG A 667 10.75 22.10 -13.47
C ARG A 667 9.49 21.70 -12.72
N GLY A 668 8.35 21.53 -13.38
CA GLY A 668 7.09 21.10 -12.77
C GLY A 668 7.07 19.59 -12.55
N THR A 669 6.59 19.20 -11.38
CA THR A 669 6.30 17.81 -11.03
C THR A 669 4.87 17.70 -10.55
N PHE A 670 4.28 16.53 -10.65
CA PHE A 670 2.99 16.27 -10.04
C PHE A 670 2.94 14.86 -9.48
N THR A 671 2.08 14.71 -8.50
CA THR A 671 1.64 13.40 -8.00
C THR A 671 0.13 13.33 -8.15
N MET A 672 -0.41 12.14 -8.36
CA MET A 672 -1.84 11.93 -8.34
C MET A 672 -2.18 10.64 -7.60
N THR A 673 -3.25 10.72 -6.84
CA THR A 673 -3.82 9.58 -6.11
C THR A 673 -5.30 9.49 -6.42
N PHE A 674 -5.84 8.28 -6.48
CA PHE A 674 -7.28 8.12 -6.54
C PHE A 674 -7.92 8.71 -5.27
N ASP A 675 -8.98 9.50 -5.45
CA ASP A 675 -9.72 10.08 -4.34
C ASP A 675 -11.13 9.48 -4.25
N HIS A 676 -11.98 9.73 -5.23
CA HIS A 676 -13.36 9.26 -5.24
C HIS A 676 -13.89 9.08 -6.68
N TYR A 677 -15.12 8.59 -6.78
CA TYR A 677 -15.86 8.57 -8.03
C TYR A 677 -16.88 9.71 -8.09
N GLU A 678 -16.98 10.40 -9.22
CA GLU A 678 -17.95 11.48 -9.43
C GLU A 678 -18.74 11.26 -10.71
N LYS A 679 -19.95 11.83 -10.76
CA LYS A 679 -20.82 11.74 -11.94
C LYS A 679 -20.23 12.50 -13.10
N VAL A 680 -20.11 11.84 -14.25
CA VAL A 680 -19.68 12.53 -15.48
C VAL A 680 -20.73 13.54 -15.95
N PRO A 681 -20.30 14.66 -16.57
CA PRO A 681 -21.23 15.58 -17.26
C PRO A 681 -22.05 14.85 -18.32
N LYS A 682 -23.30 15.27 -18.54
CA LYS A 682 -24.21 14.62 -19.50
C LYS A 682 -23.64 14.47 -20.91
N SER A 683 -22.88 15.47 -21.40
CA SER A 683 -22.22 15.42 -22.70
C SER A 683 -21.17 14.30 -22.79
N VAL A 684 -20.34 14.16 -21.74
CA VAL A 684 -19.31 13.13 -21.63
C VAL A 684 -19.95 11.76 -21.47
N GLN A 685 -21.03 11.65 -20.67
CA GLN A 685 -21.77 10.41 -20.52
C GLN A 685 -22.31 9.91 -21.87
N ALA A 686 -22.87 10.80 -22.70
CA ALA A 686 -23.40 10.45 -24.01
C ALA A 686 -22.29 9.92 -24.95
N GLU A 687 -21.09 10.52 -24.90
CA GLU A 687 -19.94 10.06 -25.68
C GLU A 687 -19.44 8.67 -25.24
N ILE A 688 -19.37 8.44 -23.92
CA ILE A 688 -18.96 7.15 -23.34
C ILE A 688 -19.95 6.04 -23.74
N ILE A 689 -21.26 6.30 -23.60
CA ILE A 689 -22.31 5.34 -23.99
C ILE A 689 -22.20 5.00 -25.48
N LYS A 690 -22.03 6.02 -26.33
CA LYS A 690 -21.91 5.83 -27.77
C LYS A 690 -20.66 5.02 -28.15
N LYS A 691 -19.52 5.28 -27.48
CA LYS A 691 -18.26 4.56 -27.70
C LYS A 691 -18.38 3.07 -27.38
N ASN A 692 -19.17 2.74 -26.37
CA ASN A 692 -19.39 1.36 -25.93
C ASN A 692 -20.60 0.68 -26.61
N GLY A 693 -21.13 1.23 -27.72
CA GLY A 693 -22.20 0.63 -28.49
C GLY A 693 -23.60 0.74 -27.88
N GLY A 694 -23.73 1.50 -26.78
CA GLY A 694 -25.02 1.84 -26.17
C GLY A 694 -25.76 2.92 -26.95
N THR A 695 -27.07 3.00 -26.74
CA THR A 695 -27.87 4.11 -27.24
C THR A 695 -28.08 5.10 -26.10
N PRO A 696 -27.69 6.38 -26.24
CA PRO A 696 -27.99 7.39 -25.21
C PRO A 696 -29.53 7.46 -25.00
N ALA A 697 -29.92 7.58 -23.74
CA ALA A 697 -31.34 7.83 -23.45
C ALA A 697 -31.74 9.16 -24.10
N GLU A 698 -32.80 9.16 -24.92
CA GLU A 698 -33.42 10.38 -25.39
C GLU A 698 -34.02 11.10 -24.17
N ASP A 699 -33.80 12.42 -24.06
CA ASP A 699 -34.29 13.29 -22.98
C ASP A 699 -35.78 13.30 -22.82
#